data_8042e1ea0cdb6bc87785cd89cc99a784
#
_entry.id   8042e1ea0cdb6bc87785cd89cc99a784
#
_cell.length_a   1.000
_cell.length_b   1.000
_cell.length_c   1.000
_cell.angle_alpha   90.00
_cell.angle_beta   90.00
_cell.angle_gamma   90.00
#
_symmetry.space_group_name_H-M   'P 1'
#
loop_
_entity.id
_entity.type
_entity.pdbx_description
1 polymer ?
#
loop_
_entity_poly.entity_id
_entity_poly.type
_entity_poly.pdbx_seq_one_letter_code
_entity_poly.pdbx_strand_id
1 'polypeptide(L)'
;MQAKETLFADLMQGRTQQFQVPLYQRTYSWTEKQLKQLWSDITEQAGLAESAEDEGSTHFLGSVVLAPSPQNDATFPRWLVVDGQQRLTTLSLALAAIRDHVAEAAPGEADRINEQYLINKWKTGDDHLRLLPTQADRAQFTAHIHGTVTGEGAGSGVATAYAFFRKKLVEAEDPAAPQDVFRIEQAITSRLALVAVTAERRDNVHRIFESLNNTGLKLSQADLLRNYLFMKLEERGEHIYATYWLPLQNSLSNDELEQLMWLQLVLDGDDRVRRQDLYAAQQRRLEEEQAGDEEIEAYIRKLHRRSAHFRRLLHPEEEPDPAVRKALRRLDAWQASATYPALMLLFDRRERGELDSASMVRALMYIESFLVRRMICRVPTNNLNRIFQAVPGQLPGDVPVAEGLHRLLSSENRFWPDDAELREKIRTAPFYQYGRWQQRKLVLQRLEESYGHPEPVDFAAAQLTVEHVMPQSSGDEWLRALSEEADEGETPEELHARFQHTLGNLTLTAVNAELSNHPFVRKQDLLRGSHLEMNRRIAATERWGVREILARADELADRAIALWPAPLRGVGRAERNRDWQLAHEVLAALPHGTWTAYGDLAAFLGSGAQAVGNHLANTPGVINAYRVLTSEGRVSDGFRWATPQDEEHADVRARLTADGVRFTATGAADPAQRLTADELASLLAGTDDDRADCEDTAQHATAGAPEAETRAERFFRQLAADDSPETVEAVRAVFAHWESLGGWIGHGAGHVITSAYLMLGEAGAPGRGIWPMTLYPGAGRGGTAEVVFQYMAAREPFTDRALRAELLTCLNALDGVDIPDGKLELRPNIRLSLFEKDSNRTLLLEALTWFRDRWNSGNSS
;
A
#
# COMPACT_ATOMS: atom_id res chain seq x y z
N MET A 1 33.45 18.97 10.56
CA MET A 1 32.94 17.60 10.87
C MET A 1 34.10 16.69 11.18
N GLN A 2 34.08 15.94 12.28
CA GLN A 2 35.11 14.99 12.67
C GLN A 2 34.47 13.62 12.91
N ALA A 3 35.06 12.56 12.36
CA ALA A 3 34.63 11.19 12.61
C ALA A 3 35.71 10.46 13.41
N LYS A 4 35.30 9.77 14.47
CA LYS A 4 36.21 9.03 15.36
C LYS A 4 35.55 7.72 15.77
N GLU A 5 36.31 6.63 15.66
CA GLU A 5 35.90 5.38 16.29
C GLU A 5 35.87 5.56 17.82
N THR A 6 34.83 5.08 18.46
CA THR A 6 34.59 5.25 19.87
C THR A 6 33.81 4.05 20.43
N LEU A 7 34.00 3.77 21.72
CA LEU A 7 33.24 2.77 22.44
C LEU A 7 32.10 3.42 23.23
N PHE A 8 31.09 2.65 23.61
CA PHE A 8 30.00 3.18 24.42
C PHE A 8 30.52 3.78 25.75
N ALA A 9 31.51 3.14 26.36
CA ALA A 9 32.18 3.67 27.56
C ALA A 9 32.80 5.06 27.29
N ASP A 10 33.50 5.27 26.20
CA ASP A 10 34.13 6.54 25.85
C ASP A 10 33.14 7.68 25.72
N LEU A 11 31.92 7.38 25.26
CA LEU A 11 30.83 8.35 25.16
C LEU A 11 30.22 8.66 26.53
N MET A 12 29.97 7.63 27.36
CA MET A 12 29.15 7.76 28.56
C MET A 12 29.97 7.92 29.84
N GLN A 13 31.18 7.33 29.95
CA GLN A 13 31.93 7.27 31.16
C GLN A 13 32.72 8.54 31.47
N GLY A 14 32.79 8.93 32.71
CA GLY A 14 33.77 9.88 33.27
C GLY A 14 33.57 11.38 32.98
N ARG A 15 32.62 11.78 32.15
CA ARG A 15 32.34 13.18 31.81
C ARG A 15 30.95 13.59 32.27
N THR A 16 30.84 14.77 32.88
CA THR A 16 29.56 15.36 33.18
C THR A 16 29.04 16.01 31.90
N GLN A 17 28.28 15.26 31.11
CA GLN A 17 27.68 15.69 29.83
C GLN A 17 26.34 14.99 29.64
N GLN A 18 25.56 15.48 28.70
CA GLN A 18 24.26 14.90 28.35
C GLN A 18 24.12 14.75 26.84
N PHE A 19 23.60 13.61 26.44
CA PHE A 19 23.14 13.36 25.07
C PHE A 19 21.63 13.56 25.02
N GLN A 20 21.17 14.42 24.13
CA GLN A 20 19.76 14.77 24.00
C GLN A 20 19.24 14.31 22.65
N VAL A 21 18.22 13.48 22.65
CA VAL A 21 17.50 13.15 21.42
C VAL A 21 16.59 14.32 21.07
N PRO A 22 16.77 14.98 19.91
CA PRO A 22 15.94 16.10 19.51
C PRO A 22 14.45 15.77 19.47
N LEU A 23 13.61 16.76 19.70
CA LEU A 23 12.13 16.64 19.70
C LEU A 23 11.58 16.05 18.42
N TYR A 24 12.22 16.37 17.31
CA TYR A 24 11.80 15.95 15.97
C TYR A 24 12.21 14.52 15.59
N GLN A 25 13.00 13.86 16.44
CA GLN A 25 13.35 12.47 16.18
C GLN A 25 12.15 11.55 16.46
N ARG A 26 12.09 10.41 15.75
CA ARG A 26 11.05 9.41 15.98
C ARG A 26 11.17 8.82 17.38
N THR A 27 10.04 8.36 17.90
CA THR A 27 9.99 7.58 19.13
C THR A 27 10.82 6.30 19.00
N TYR A 28 11.11 5.64 20.12
CA TYR A 28 11.78 4.36 20.13
C TYR A 28 10.97 3.31 19.36
N SER A 29 11.60 2.68 18.37
CA SER A 29 10.92 1.85 17.38
C SER A 29 11.61 0.51 17.07
N TRP A 30 12.67 0.14 17.80
CA TRP A 30 13.27 -1.18 17.63
C TRP A 30 12.29 -2.28 18.04
N THR A 31 12.18 -3.28 17.17
CA THR A 31 11.34 -4.45 17.37
C THR A 31 12.17 -5.59 17.99
N GLU A 32 11.52 -6.66 18.37
CA GLU A 32 12.17 -7.84 18.91
C GLU A 32 13.25 -8.40 17.96
N LYS A 33 13.11 -8.21 16.65
CA LYS A 33 14.11 -8.62 15.66
C LYS A 33 15.45 -7.91 15.87
N GLN A 34 15.44 -6.58 15.96
CA GLN A 34 16.67 -5.80 16.20
C GLN A 34 17.26 -6.09 17.59
N LEU A 35 16.40 -6.28 18.59
CA LEU A 35 16.84 -6.63 19.94
C LEU A 35 17.51 -8.01 19.98
N LYS A 36 16.97 -9.00 19.27
CA LYS A 36 17.58 -10.35 19.15
C LYS A 36 18.94 -10.29 18.43
N GLN A 37 19.03 -9.50 17.36
CA GLN A 37 20.30 -9.33 16.66
C GLN A 37 21.34 -8.69 17.58
N LEU A 38 21.02 -7.57 18.23
CA LEU A 38 21.94 -6.92 19.17
C LEU A 38 22.36 -7.85 20.31
N TRP A 39 21.41 -8.65 20.83
CA TRP A 39 21.75 -9.63 21.89
C TRP A 39 22.71 -10.70 21.39
N SER A 40 22.52 -11.19 20.18
CA SER A 40 23.44 -12.14 19.53
C SER A 40 24.84 -11.54 19.40
N ASP A 41 24.94 -10.29 18.91
CA ASP A 41 26.20 -9.57 18.74
C ASP A 41 26.91 -9.38 20.12
N ILE A 42 26.15 -9.01 21.15
CA ILE A 42 26.68 -8.85 22.52
C ILE A 42 27.21 -10.18 23.08
N THR A 43 26.44 -11.25 22.95
CA THR A 43 26.83 -12.57 23.53
C THR A 43 28.00 -13.19 22.77
N GLU A 44 28.09 -13.00 21.45
CA GLU A 44 29.26 -13.38 20.65
C GLU A 44 30.51 -12.64 21.13
N GLN A 45 30.45 -11.34 21.32
CA GLN A 45 31.57 -10.54 21.82
C GLN A 45 31.94 -10.87 23.28
N ALA A 46 30.97 -11.23 24.13
CA ALA A 46 31.20 -11.70 25.48
C ALA A 46 31.92 -13.07 25.49
N GLY A 47 31.58 -13.96 24.55
CA GLY A 47 32.23 -15.27 24.41
C GLY A 47 33.64 -15.18 23.83
N LEU A 48 33.94 -14.30 22.90
CA LEU A 48 35.28 -14.07 22.36
C LEU A 48 36.26 -13.59 23.44
N ALA A 49 35.80 -12.90 24.47
CA ALA A 49 36.62 -12.50 25.61
C ALA A 49 37.23 -13.67 26.40
N GLU A 50 36.80 -14.91 26.16
CA GLU A 50 37.33 -16.11 26.78
C GLU A 50 38.54 -16.70 26.03
N SER A 51 38.69 -16.39 24.74
CA SER A 51 39.78 -16.94 23.95
C SER A 51 41.08 -16.16 24.15
N ALA A 52 42.17 -16.87 24.47
CA ALA A 52 43.50 -16.27 24.63
C ALA A 52 44.11 -15.72 23.31
N GLU A 53 43.40 -15.83 22.20
CA GLU A 53 43.81 -15.42 20.87
C GLU A 53 43.23 -14.06 20.43
N ASP A 54 42.32 -13.46 21.25
CA ASP A 54 41.63 -12.22 20.85
C ASP A 54 42.24 -10.97 21.48
N GLU A 55 43.27 -10.40 20.84
CA GLU A 55 43.83 -9.11 21.19
C GLU A 55 42.94 -7.94 20.69
N GLY A 56 41.70 -7.81 21.25
CA GLY A 56 40.94 -6.57 21.12
C GLY A 56 40.03 -6.42 19.89
N SER A 57 39.51 -7.50 19.37
CA SER A 57 38.47 -7.50 18.33
C SER A 57 37.22 -6.73 18.79
N THR A 58 36.75 -5.80 17.96
CA THR A 58 35.55 -5.01 18.22
C THR A 58 34.51 -5.27 17.16
N HIS A 59 33.22 -5.31 17.55
CA HIS A 59 32.10 -5.42 16.64
C HIS A 59 31.56 -4.03 16.29
N PHE A 60 31.49 -3.69 14.99
CA PHE A 60 30.98 -2.39 14.54
C PHE A 60 29.44 -2.34 14.60
N LEU A 61 28.91 -1.54 15.52
CA LEU A 61 27.45 -1.39 15.71
C LEU A 61 26.83 -0.31 14.81
N GLY A 62 27.63 0.59 14.26
CA GLY A 62 27.17 1.68 13.38
C GLY A 62 27.64 3.06 13.82
N SER A 63 27.12 4.12 13.20
CA SER A 63 27.48 5.50 13.49
C SER A 63 26.55 6.16 14.50
N VAL A 64 27.09 7.13 15.25
CA VAL A 64 26.32 8.08 16.06
C VAL A 64 26.70 9.48 15.63
N VAL A 65 25.72 10.30 15.23
CA VAL A 65 25.95 11.67 14.79
C VAL A 65 25.57 12.64 15.89
N LEU A 66 26.51 13.46 16.28
CA LEU A 66 26.38 14.40 17.39
C LEU A 66 26.55 15.85 16.89
N ALA A 67 25.68 16.74 17.35
CA ALA A 67 25.79 18.17 17.14
C ALA A 67 25.76 18.92 18.49
N PRO A 68 26.45 20.05 18.62
CA PRO A 68 26.34 20.88 19.86
C PRO A 68 24.89 21.34 20.04
N SER A 69 24.33 21.16 21.23
CA SER A 69 23.00 21.71 21.55
C SER A 69 23.02 23.24 21.52
N PRO A 70 21.94 23.92 21.08
CA PRO A 70 21.81 25.38 21.27
C PRO A 70 21.94 25.81 22.74
N GLN A 71 21.53 24.96 23.68
CA GLN A 71 21.62 25.16 25.13
C GLN A 71 22.96 24.67 25.72
N ASN A 72 23.99 24.56 24.88
CA ASN A 72 25.29 24.04 25.31
C ASN A 72 25.98 24.98 26.28
N ASP A 73 26.43 24.46 27.43
CA ASP A 73 27.20 25.15 28.47
C ASP A 73 28.60 24.53 28.60
N ALA A 74 29.62 25.32 28.71
CA ALA A 74 30.99 24.84 28.86
C ALA A 74 31.19 23.96 30.10
N THR A 75 30.38 24.17 31.15
CA THR A 75 30.43 23.41 32.41
C THR A 75 29.63 22.11 32.38
N PHE A 76 28.67 22.07 31.47
CA PHE A 76 27.81 20.89 31.22
C PHE A 76 27.50 20.75 29.74
N PRO A 77 28.41 20.12 28.98
CA PRO A 77 28.22 19.94 27.55
C PRO A 77 26.95 19.13 27.25
N ARG A 78 26.10 19.67 26.33
CA ARG A 78 24.91 19.01 25.81
C ARG A 78 25.07 18.76 24.32
N TRP A 79 24.83 17.49 23.91
CA TRP A 79 24.98 17.05 22.55
C TRP A 79 23.63 16.58 22.01
N LEU A 80 23.21 17.11 20.88
CA LEU A 80 22.07 16.58 20.14
C LEU A 80 22.47 15.29 19.42
N VAL A 81 21.71 14.22 19.63
CA VAL A 81 21.86 12.95 18.92
C VAL A 81 21.09 13.04 17.62
N VAL A 82 21.76 13.39 16.53
CA VAL A 82 21.16 13.60 15.21
C VAL A 82 20.89 12.27 14.52
N ASP A 83 21.76 11.25 14.74
CA ASP A 83 21.54 9.86 14.34
C ASP A 83 22.13 8.92 15.38
N GLY A 84 21.65 7.68 15.42
CA GLY A 84 22.07 6.65 16.37
C GLY A 84 21.27 6.62 17.68
N GLN A 85 20.20 7.42 17.81
CA GLN A 85 19.36 7.49 19.01
C GLN A 85 18.84 6.12 19.45
N GLN A 86 18.37 5.26 18.51
CA GLN A 86 17.84 3.94 18.82
C GLN A 86 18.91 3.07 19.48
N ARG A 87 20.16 3.10 18.97
CA ARG A 87 21.30 2.37 19.50
C ARG A 87 21.63 2.81 20.91
N LEU A 88 21.80 4.13 21.13
CA LEU A 88 22.12 4.68 22.45
C LEU A 88 21.03 4.37 23.48
N THR A 89 19.76 4.54 23.10
CA THR A 89 18.61 4.20 23.96
C THR A 89 18.62 2.71 24.33
N THR A 90 18.81 1.82 23.35
CA THR A 90 18.81 0.38 23.57
C THR A 90 19.97 -0.07 24.47
N LEU A 91 21.19 0.44 24.23
CA LEU A 91 22.35 0.12 25.06
C LEU A 91 22.18 0.63 26.51
N SER A 92 21.58 1.82 26.68
CA SER A 92 21.25 2.34 28.01
C SER A 92 20.22 1.47 28.74
N LEU A 93 19.19 0.99 28.04
CA LEU A 93 18.20 0.08 28.61
C LEU A 93 18.79 -1.31 28.97
N ALA A 94 19.70 -1.81 28.12
CA ALA A 94 20.41 -3.07 28.41
C ALA A 94 21.26 -2.96 29.68
N LEU A 95 22.00 -1.83 29.84
CA LEU A 95 22.79 -1.59 31.06
C LEU A 95 21.91 -1.35 32.30
N ALA A 96 20.75 -0.69 32.14
CA ALA A 96 19.78 -0.58 33.23
C ALA A 96 19.23 -1.96 33.64
N ALA A 97 18.96 -2.83 32.68
CA ALA A 97 18.52 -4.21 32.94
C ALA A 97 19.61 -5.01 33.66
N ILE A 98 20.90 -4.88 33.27
CA ILE A 98 22.03 -5.51 33.95
C ILE A 98 22.16 -5.00 35.39
N ARG A 99 22.15 -3.66 35.58
CA ARG A 99 22.18 -3.03 36.91
C ARG A 99 21.11 -3.62 37.83
N ASP A 100 19.86 -3.67 37.35
CA ASP A 100 18.76 -4.18 38.18
C ASP A 100 18.82 -5.69 38.38
N HIS A 101 19.49 -6.42 37.49
CA HIS A 101 19.69 -7.84 37.60
C HIS A 101 20.73 -8.20 38.71
N VAL A 102 21.82 -7.40 38.81
CA VAL A 102 22.89 -7.67 39.79
C VAL A 102 22.69 -6.93 41.11
N ALA A 103 21.64 -6.09 41.24
CA ALA A 103 21.45 -5.18 42.37
C ALA A 103 21.43 -5.87 43.75
N GLU A 104 20.84 -7.06 43.85
CA GLU A 104 20.80 -7.82 45.11
C GLU A 104 22.13 -8.55 45.43
N ALA A 105 22.77 -9.15 44.43
CA ALA A 105 23.97 -9.96 44.60
C ALA A 105 25.25 -9.11 44.68
N ALA A 106 25.28 -7.98 43.96
CA ALA A 106 26.46 -7.11 43.85
C ALA A 106 26.05 -5.61 43.83
N PRO A 107 25.53 -5.07 44.93
CA PRO A 107 25.00 -3.70 44.95
C PRO A 107 26.04 -2.63 44.56
N GLY A 108 27.31 -2.81 44.91
CA GLY A 108 28.41 -1.92 44.53
C GLY A 108 28.64 -1.88 43.00
N GLU A 109 28.47 -2.99 42.31
CA GLU A 109 28.55 -3.02 40.83
C GLU A 109 27.33 -2.40 40.20
N ALA A 110 26.14 -2.60 40.77
CA ALA A 110 24.93 -1.93 40.31
C ALA A 110 25.05 -0.39 40.40
N ASP A 111 25.57 0.12 41.52
CA ASP A 111 25.87 1.53 41.72
C ASP A 111 26.91 2.03 40.72
N ARG A 112 27.96 1.25 40.45
CA ARG A 112 28.99 1.57 39.46
C ARG A 112 28.39 1.72 38.07
N ILE A 113 27.62 0.74 37.58
CA ILE A 113 26.94 0.79 36.27
C ILE A 113 26.07 2.02 36.18
N ASN A 114 25.27 2.26 37.22
CA ASN A 114 24.35 3.40 37.26
C ASN A 114 25.09 4.74 37.12
N GLU A 115 26.13 4.96 37.95
CA GLU A 115 26.88 6.22 37.99
C GLU A 115 27.80 6.42 36.78
N GLN A 116 28.35 5.36 36.22
CA GLN A 116 29.23 5.45 35.05
C GLN A 116 28.50 5.70 33.76
N TYR A 117 27.34 5.06 33.52
CA TYR A 117 26.73 5.00 32.20
C TYR A 117 25.33 5.58 32.11
N LEU A 118 24.55 5.65 33.21
CA LEU A 118 23.14 5.95 33.13
C LEU A 118 22.78 7.35 33.65
N ILE A 119 23.43 7.78 34.73
CA ILE A 119 23.11 9.04 35.42
C ILE A 119 24.31 9.97 35.57
N ASN A 120 24.01 11.26 35.69
CA ASN A 120 24.89 12.33 36.14
C ASN A 120 24.65 12.56 37.64
N LYS A 121 25.31 11.86 38.49
CA LYS A 121 25.10 11.81 39.95
C LYS A 121 24.86 13.17 40.62
N TRP A 122 25.52 14.25 40.15
CA TRP A 122 25.49 15.57 40.76
C TRP A 122 24.49 16.54 40.09
N LYS A 123 23.64 16.04 39.20
CA LYS A 123 22.60 16.82 38.51
C LYS A 123 21.21 16.34 38.97
N THR A 124 20.19 17.17 38.73
CA THR A 124 18.80 16.87 39.11
C THR A 124 17.87 17.10 37.91
N GLY A 125 16.65 16.59 38.00
CA GLY A 125 15.68 16.69 36.90
C GLY A 125 16.18 15.97 35.64
N ASP A 126 15.88 16.51 34.47
CA ASP A 126 16.29 15.95 33.17
C ASP A 126 17.81 15.90 33.02
N ASP A 127 18.58 16.82 33.63
CA ASP A 127 20.05 16.83 33.59
C ASP A 127 20.67 15.66 34.35
N HIS A 128 19.88 14.97 35.19
CA HIS A 128 20.34 13.77 35.91
C HIS A 128 20.58 12.60 34.96
N LEU A 129 19.90 12.56 33.84
CA LEU A 129 20.07 11.51 32.83
C LEU A 129 21.28 11.79 31.93
N ARG A 130 22.10 10.75 31.60
CA ARG A 130 23.16 10.89 30.59
C ARG A 130 22.62 10.90 29.18
N LEU A 131 21.54 10.16 28.91
CA LEU A 131 20.78 10.20 27.67
C LEU A 131 19.37 10.68 27.98
N LEU A 132 18.97 11.80 27.37
CA LEU A 132 17.62 12.31 27.42
C LEU A 132 16.89 11.91 26.12
N PRO A 133 15.93 10.97 26.17
CA PRO A 133 15.23 10.51 24.95
C PRO A 133 14.18 11.51 24.48
N THR A 134 13.48 11.17 23.39
CA THR A 134 12.34 11.96 22.88
C THR A 134 11.30 12.19 23.97
N GLN A 135 10.53 13.26 23.86
CA GLN A 135 9.56 13.63 24.89
C GLN A 135 8.50 12.54 25.12
N ALA A 136 8.11 11.82 24.06
CA ALA A 136 7.14 10.73 24.16
C ALA A 136 7.69 9.50 24.91
N ASP A 137 8.99 9.20 24.79
CA ASP A 137 9.64 8.06 25.43
C ASP A 137 10.15 8.40 26.83
N ARG A 138 10.28 9.71 27.16
CA ARG A 138 10.99 10.21 28.33
C ARG A 138 10.49 9.65 29.65
N ALA A 139 9.18 9.67 29.87
CA ALA A 139 8.60 9.23 31.14
C ALA A 139 8.93 7.76 31.44
N GLN A 140 8.80 6.90 30.45
CA GLN A 140 9.06 5.45 30.63
C GLN A 140 10.55 5.15 30.69
N PHE A 141 11.36 5.78 29.82
CA PHE A 141 12.80 5.63 29.87
C PHE A 141 13.35 6.06 31.24
N THR A 142 12.94 7.22 31.73
CA THR A 142 13.35 7.75 33.06
C THR A 142 12.97 6.79 34.20
N ALA A 143 11.75 6.23 34.14
CA ALA A 143 11.30 5.26 35.14
C ALA A 143 12.19 4.00 35.18
N HIS A 144 12.60 3.47 34.01
CA HIS A 144 13.52 2.32 33.93
C HIS A 144 14.96 2.70 34.38
N ILE A 145 15.48 3.87 33.99
CA ILE A 145 16.79 4.31 34.41
C ILE A 145 16.84 4.54 35.93
N HIS A 146 15.78 5.04 36.55
CA HIS A 146 15.70 5.23 37.99
C HIS A 146 15.28 3.98 38.78
N GLY A 147 14.95 2.85 38.12
CA GLY A 147 14.48 1.65 38.79
C GLY A 147 13.14 1.82 39.52
N THR A 148 12.30 2.79 39.10
CA THR A 148 11.03 3.13 39.78
C THR A 148 9.80 2.49 39.15
N VAL A 149 9.98 1.57 38.21
CA VAL A 149 8.85 0.90 37.52
C VAL A 149 8.15 -0.05 38.47
N THR A 150 6.98 0.30 38.95
CA THR A 150 6.08 -0.56 39.71
C THR A 150 4.97 -1.09 38.76
N GLY A 151 5.19 -2.29 38.20
CA GLY A 151 4.18 -2.97 37.36
C GLY A 151 4.58 -3.07 35.87
N GLU A 152 4.03 -4.09 35.22
CA GLU A 152 4.19 -4.29 33.78
C GLU A 152 3.49 -3.10 33.05
N GLY A 153 4.23 -2.10 32.69
CA GLY A 153 3.82 -1.05 31.77
C GLY A 153 3.68 -1.63 30.36
N ALA A 154 2.61 -2.38 30.12
CA ALA A 154 2.31 -2.95 28.82
C ALA A 154 2.11 -1.83 27.80
N GLY A 155 2.93 -1.77 26.74
CA GLY A 155 2.62 -1.10 25.51
C GLY A 155 3.61 -0.10 24.90
N SER A 156 4.76 0.22 25.54
CA SER A 156 5.75 1.04 24.85
C SER A 156 6.94 0.24 24.35
N GLY A 157 7.55 0.69 23.25
CA GLY A 157 8.78 0.09 22.72
C GLY A 157 9.93 0.07 23.75
N VAL A 158 10.05 1.13 24.58
CA VAL A 158 11.04 1.23 25.66
C VAL A 158 10.85 0.14 26.71
N ALA A 159 9.61 -0.05 27.18
CA ALA A 159 9.31 -1.09 28.18
C ALA A 159 9.53 -2.50 27.59
N THR A 160 9.16 -2.71 26.36
CA THR A 160 9.39 -3.98 25.64
C THR A 160 10.87 -4.30 25.52
N ALA A 161 11.70 -3.31 25.18
CA ALA A 161 13.15 -3.50 25.06
C ALA A 161 13.79 -3.79 26.42
N TYR A 162 13.42 -3.08 27.47
CA TYR A 162 13.90 -3.35 28.81
C TYR A 162 13.50 -4.74 29.29
N ALA A 163 12.23 -5.12 29.13
CA ALA A 163 11.73 -6.45 29.50
C ALA A 163 12.43 -7.58 28.72
N PHE A 164 12.74 -7.36 27.45
CA PHE A 164 13.52 -8.28 26.63
C PHE A 164 14.89 -8.55 27.25
N PHE A 165 15.65 -7.52 27.62
CA PHE A 165 16.96 -7.69 28.24
C PHE A 165 16.87 -8.33 29.62
N ARG A 166 15.87 -7.97 30.43
CA ARG A 166 15.65 -8.66 31.73
C ARG A 166 15.42 -10.15 31.54
N LYS A 167 14.58 -10.53 30.57
CA LYS A 167 14.35 -11.93 30.23
C LYS A 167 15.64 -12.62 29.78
N LYS A 168 16.41 -11.98 28.91
CA LYS A 168 17.66 -12.54 28.39
C LYS A 168 18.74 -12.72 29.46
N LEU A 169 18.81 -11.87 30.46
CA LEU A 169 19.72 -11.98 31.57
C LEU A 169 19.33 -13.16 32.48
N VAL A 170 18.04 -13.40 32.70
CA VAL A 170 17.60 -14.61 33.46
C VAL A 170 17.90 -15.88 32.67
N GLU A 171 17.72 -15.88 31.33
CA GLU A 171 18.11 -17.02 30.48
C GLU A 171 19.64 -17.28 30.51
N ALA A 172 20.46 -16.25 30.69
CA ALA A 172 21.93 -16.35 30.79
C ALA A 172 22.40 -17.01 32.08
N GLU A 173 21.57 -17.06 33.13
CA GLU A 173 21.85 -17.76 34.39
C GLU A 173 21.58 -19.28 34.35
N ASP A 174 21.13 -19.83 33.19
CA ASP A 174 20.86 -21.25 33.05
C ASP A 174 22.10 -22.07 33.38
N PRO A 175 22.05 -22.95 34.41
CA PRO A 175 23.20 -23.76 34.81
C PRO A 175 23.75 -24.66 33.69
N ALA A 176 22.95 -24.95 32.66
CA ALA A 176 23.34 -25.75 31.51
C ALA A 176 24.25 -24.99 30.53
N ALA A 177 24.13 -23.63 30.50
CA ALA A 177 24.92 -22.76 29.63
C ALA A 177 25.09 -21.37 30.28
N PRO A 178 25.77 -21.28 31.42
CA PRO A 178 25.90 -20.04 32.18
C PRO A 178 26.72 -19.02 31.42
N GLN A 179 26.22 -17.78 31.38
CA GLN A 179 26.93 -16.63 30.81
C GLN A 179 27.29 -15.64 31.93
N ASP A 180 28.52 -15.13 31.90
CA ASP A 180 28.95 -14.13 32.86
C ASP A 180 28.34 -12.74 32.52
N VAL A 181 27.45 -12.26 33.40
CA VAL A 181 26.73 -10.98 33.23
C VAL A 181 27.72 -9.79 33.16
N PHE A 182 28.86 -9.86 33.86
CA PHE A 182 29.85 -8.79 33.77
C PHE A 182 30.63 -8.81 32.45
N ARG A 183 30.79 -9.96 31.80
CA ARG A 183 31.32 -10.04 30.44
C ARG A 183 30.31 -9.48 29.42
N ILE A 184 29.01 -9.69 29.63
CA ILE A 184 27.95 -9.07 28.82
C ILE A 184 28.03 -7.55 28.96
N GLU A 185 28.17 -7.02 30.19
CA GLU A 185 28.41 -5.60 30.42
C GLU A 185 29.66 -5.08 29.70
N GLN A 186 30.79 -5.81 29.85
CA GLN A 186 32.03 -5.44 29.18
C GLN A 186 31.91 -5.47 27.65
N ALA A 187 31.21 -6.43 27.09
CA ALA A 187 30.93 -6.45 25.64
C ALA A 187 30.18 -5.20 25.20
N ILE A 188 29.12 -4.80 25.91
CA ILE A 188 28.37 -3.57 25.60
C ILE A 188 29.24 -2.34 25.70
N THR A 189 30.05 -2.22 26.73
CA THR A 189 30.76 -0.98 27.05
C THR A 189 32.08 -0.81 26.29
N SER A 190 32.79 -1.94 26.00
CA SER A 190 34.18 -1.92 25.54
C SER A 190 34.48 -2.74 24.29
N ARG A 191 33.49 -3.48 23.70
CA ARG A 191 33.68 -4.27 22.49
C ARG A 191 32.74 -3.92 21.34
N LEU A 192 31.63 -3.22 21.63
CA LEU A 192 30.78 -2.67 20.58
C LEU A 192 31.33 -1.30 20.14
N ALA A 193 31.91 -1.26 18.96
CA ALA A 193 32.48 -0.05 18.38
C ALA A 193 31.42 0.78 17.66
N LEU A 194 31.48 2.10 17.87
CA LEU A 194 30.66 3.10 17.22
C LEU A 194 31.59 4.06 16.44
N VAL A 195 31.09 4.67 15.39
CA VAL A 195 31.74 5.83 14.78
C VAL A 195 30.99 7.09 15.20
N ALA A 196 31.59 7.85 16.14
CA ALA A 196 31.06 9.15 16.51
C ALA A 196 31.45 10.20 15.45
N VAL A 197 30.43 10.76 14.78
CA VAL A 197 30.56 11.86 13.84
C VAL A 197 30.10 13.12 14.52
N THR A 198 31.03 14.01 14.84
CA THR A 198 30.74 15.29 15.52
C THR A 198 30.64 16.40 14.49
N ALA A 199 29.45 17.01 14.38
CA ALA A 199 29.25 18.20 13.58
C ALA A 199 29.75 19.46 14.32
N GLU A 200 30.28 20.41 13.58
CA GLU A 200 30.65 21.74 14.10
C GLU A 200 29.46 22.71 13.95
N ARG A 201 29.47 23.82 14.68
CA ARG A 201 28.40 24.84 14.61
C ARG A 201 28.17 25.43 13.21
N ARG A 202 29.12 25.28 12.30
CA ARG A 202 29.04 25.78 10.91
C ARG A 202 28.52 24.73 9.93
N ASP A 203 28.46 23.47 10.35
CA ASP A 203 28.03 22.38 9.50
C ASP A 203 26.50 22.41 9.37
N ASN A 204 26.01 22.11 8.18
CA ASN A 204 24.57 21.92 7.96
C ASN A 204 24.19 20.52 8.45
N VAL A 205 23.74 20.47 9.71
CA VAL A 205 23.36 19.22 10.41
C VAL A 205 22.29 18.45 9.63
N HIS A 206 21.39 19.16 8.96
CA HIS A 206 20.33 18.57 8.15
C HIS A 206 20.89 17.79 6.96
N ARG A 207 21.85 18.34 6.21
CA ARG A 207 22.51 17.62 5.08
C ARG A 207 23.33 16.43 5.56
N ILE A 208 23.92 16.52 6.73
CA ILE A 208 24.64 15.38 7.34
C ILE A 208 23.63 14.26 7.64
N PHE A 209 22.50 14.60 8.25
CA PHE A 209 21.43 13.68 8.55
C PHE A 209 20.86 13.00 7.29
N GLU A 210 20.57 13.77 6.24
CA GLU A 210 20.11 13.22 4.95
C GLU A 210 21.11 12.22 4.34
N SER A 211 22.40 12.55 4.34
CA SER A 211 23.44 11.71 3.71
C SER A 211 23.66 10.41 4.46
N LEU A 212 23.49 10.37 5.77
CA LEU A 212 23.74 9.22 6.63
C LEU A 212 22.53 8.28 6.78
N ASN A 213 21.32 8.81 6.64
CA ASN A 213 20.08 7.98 6.71
C ASN A 213 19.92 6.96 5.58
N ASN A 214 20.74 7.03 4.54
CA ASN A 214 20.71 6.03 3.46
C ASN A 214 21.26 4.66 3.88
N THR A 215 21.85 4.52 5.09
CA THR A 215 22.51 3.30 5.56
C THR A 215 21.79 2.57 6.71
N GLY A 216 20.67 3.13 7.22
CA GLY A 216 19.89 2.57 8.34
C GLY A 216 18.44 2.20 7.97
N LEU A 217 17.57 2.07 8.98
CA LEU A 217 16.13 1.96 8.79
C LEU A 217 15.64 3.23 8.08
N LYS A 218 15.12 3.09 6.85
CA LYS A 218 14.64 4.23 6.06
C LYS A 218 13.60 5.01 6.85
N LEU A 219 13.78 6.32 6.90
CA LEU A 219 12.79 7.24 7.47
C LEU A 219 11.62 7.40 6.48
N SER A 220 10.41 7.53 7.02
CA SER A 220 9.24 7.91 6.23
C SER A 220 9.37 9.36 5.73
N GLN A 221 8.61 9.72 4.70
CA GLN A 221 8.56 11.11 4.21
C GLN A 221 8.07 12.07 5.32
N ALA A 222 7.16 11.61 6.17
CA ALA A 222 6.69 12.35 7.33
C ALA A 222 7.80 12.60 8.36
N ASP A 223 8.65 11.60 8.64
CA ASP A 223 9.79 11.76 9.55
C ASP A 223 10.82 12.76 9.02
N LEU A 224 11.15 12.66 7.73
CA LEU A 224 12.07 13.59 7.06
C LEU A 224 11.55 15.04 7.14
N LEU A 225 10.26 15.23 6.83
CA LEU A 225 9.65 16.56 6.87
C LEU A 225 9.56 17.10 8.30
N ARG A 226 9.18 16.27 9.27
CA ARG A 226 9.19 16.65 10.69
C ARG A 226 10.57 17.14 11.12
N ASN A 227 11.61 16.36 10.81
CA ASN A 227 12.97 16.72 11.16
C ASN A 227 13.37 18.06 10.54
N TYR A 228 13.06 18.29 9.27
CA TYR A 228 13.31 19.54 8.57
C TYR A 228 12.61 20.74 9.24
N LEU A 229 11.32 20.61 9.52
CA LEU A 229 10.52 21.69 10.12
C LEU A 229 11.06 22.09 11.50
N PHE A 230 11.30 21.12 12.39
CA PHE A 230 11.73 21.38 13.77
C PHE A 230 13.23 21.70 13.88
N MET A 231 14.06 21.35 12.91
CA MET A 231 15.44 21.85 12.85
C MET A 231 15.51 23.33 12.47
N LYS A 232 14.51 23.84 11.76
CA LYS A 232 14.41 25.26 11.40
C LYS A 232 13.81 26.12 12.51
N LEU A 233 13.00 25.56 13.40
CA LEU A 233 12.38 26.22 14.53
C LEU A 233 13.34 26.28 15.73
N GLU A 234 14.06 27.38 15.89
CA GLU A 234 15.11 27.48 16.92
C GLU A 234 14.55 27.63 18.34
N GLU A 235 13.83 28.73 18.65
CA GLU A 235 13.40 29.02 20.02
C GLU A 235 11.97 28.55 20.34
N ARG A 236 11.09 28.47 19.35
CA ARG A 236 9.66 28.16 19.52
C ARG A 236 9.33 26.68 19.30
N GLY A 237 10.31 25.87 18.91
CA GLY A 237 10.12 24.47 18.50
C GLY A 237 9.45 23.60 19.57
N GLU A 238 9.82 23.74 20.85
CA GLU A 238 9.22 22.97 21.96
C GLU A 238 7.72 23.27 22.14
N HIS A 239 7.36 24.54 22.11
CA HIS A 239 5.96 24.96 22.27
C HIS A 239 5.10 24.46 21.11
N ILE A 240 5.59 24.64 19.87
CA ILE A 240 4.90 24.21 18.65
C ILE A 240 4.75 22.69 18.62
N TYR A 241 5.81 21.96 19.02
CA TYR A 241 5.77 20.51 19.12
C TYR A 241 4.71 20.05 20.13
N ALA A 242 4.75 20.56 21.35
CA ALA A 242 3.82 20.14 22.39
C ALA A 242 2.36 20.53 22.08
N THR A 243 2.14 21.69 21.46
CA THR A 243 0.79 22.24 21.23
C THR A 243 0.12 21.64 20.00
N TYR A 244 0.86 21.43 18.92
CA TYR A 244 0.28 21.05 17.62
C TYR A 244 0.77 19.70 17.11
N TRP A 245 2.10 19.43 17.21
CA TRP A 245 2.66 18.22 16.60
C TRP A 245 2.41 16.95 17.40
N LEU A 246 2.64 16.99 18.70
CA LEU A 246 2.43 15.82 19.57
C LEU A 246 0.97 15.31 19.55
N PRO A 247 -0.06 16.16 19.55
CA PRO A 247 -1.44 15.71 19.32
C PRO A 247 -1.65 15.03 17.95
N LEU A 248 -1.00 15.53 16.88
CA LEU A 248 -1.03 14.89 15.55
C LEU A 248 -0.43 13.49 15.62
N GLN A 249 0.77 13.38 16.15
CA GLN A 249 1.52 12.12 16.26
C GLN A 249 0.80 11.08 17.12
N ASN A 250 0.03 11.52 18.12
CA ASN A 250 -0.75 10.63 18.99
C ASN A 250 -2.10 10.22 18.37
N SER A 251 -2.59 10.95 17.38
CA SER A 251 -3.91 10.73 16.78
C SER A 251 -3.87 10.04 15.42
N LEU A 252 -2.72 9.99 14.78
CA LEU A 252 -2.51 9.43 13.44
C LEU A 252 -1.29 8.51 13.44
N SER A 253 -1.36 7.41 12.73
CA SER A 253 -0.20 6.60 12.39
C SER A 253 0.77 7.38 11.48
N ASN A 254 2.01 6.91 11.34
CA ASN A 254 2.99 7.56 10.47
C ASN A 254 2.52 7.63 9.02
N ASP A 255 1.86 6.60 8.51
CA ASP A 255 1.33 6.55 7.15
C ASP A 255 0.19 7.54 6.94
N GLU A 256 -0.74 7.61 7.90
CA GLU A 256 -1.83 8.58 7.90
C GLU A 256 -1.33 10.03 8.01
N LEU A 257 -0.30 10.26 8.82
CA LEU A 257 0.34 11.57 8.94
C LEU A 257 1.00 11.99 7.62
N GLU A 258 1.71 11.07 6.96
CA GLU A 258 2.29 11.28 5.63
C GLU A 258 1.21 11.58 4.59
N GLN A 259 0.11 10.85 4.61
CA GLN A 259 -1.03 11.10 3.74
C GLN A 259 -1.67 12.47 4.00
N LEU A 260 -1.83 12.87 5.26
CA LEU A 260 -2.35 14.20 5.60
C LEU A 260 -1.43 15.33 5.12
N MET A 261 -0.11 15.18 5.28
CA MET A 261 0.87 16.15 4.79
C MET A 261 0.83 16.28 3.27
N TRP A 262 0.73 15.15 2.56
CA TRP A 262 0.58 15.14 1.12
C TRP A 262 -0.74 15.82 0.69
N LEU A 263 -1.86 15.51 1.36
CA LEU A 263 -3.15 16.17 1.12
C LEU A 263 -3.06 17.68 1.33
N GLN A 264 -2.34 18.13 2.36
CA GLN A 264 -2.13 19.57 2.59
C GLN A 264 -1.41 20.22 1.42
N LEU A 265 -0.37 19.57 0.89
CA LEU A 265 0.40 20.08 -0.25
C LEU A 265 -0.48 20.19 -1.51
N VAL A 266 -1.31 19.16 -1.78
CA VAL A 266 -2.28 19.17 -2.88
C VAL A 266 -3.31 20.30 -2.72
N LEU A 267 -3.86 20.48 -1.52
CA LEU A 267 -4.83 21.56 -1.22
C LEU A 267 -4.21 22.95 -1.31
N ASP A 268 -2.91 23.06 -1.15
CA ASP A 268 -2.16 24.30 -1.22
C ASP A 268 -1.66 24.59 -2.66
N GLY A 269 -2.10 23.79 -3.65
CA GLY A 269 -1.94 24.05 -5.09
C GLY A 269 -0.92 23.17 -5.80
N ASP A 270 -0.29 22.22 -5.13
CA ASP A 270 0.67 21.29 -5.74
C ASP A 270 0.00 19.94 -6.06
N ASP A 271 -0.83 19.97 -7.10
CA ASP A 271 -1.67 18.83 -7.52
C ASP A 271 -0.93 17.74 -8.29
N ARG A 272 0.41 17.83 -8.43
CA ARG A 272 1.22 16.88 -9.21
C ARG A 272 2.20 16.09 -8.37
N VAL A 273 2.36 16.45 -7.10
CA VAL A 273 3.32 15.80 -6.22
C VAL A 273 2.86 14.39 -5.88
N ARG A 274 3.74 13.43 -6.10
CA ARG A 274 3.54 12.07 -5.61
C ARG A 274 3.83 12.01 -4.12
N ARG A 275 3.18 11.10 -3.42
CA ARG A 275 3.38 10.93 -1.96
C ARG A 275 4.85 10.65 -1.61
N GLN A 276 5.55 9.85 -2.40
CA GLN A 276 6.97 9.55 -2.22
C GLN A 276 7.90 10.77 -2.35
N ASP A 277 7.47 11.84 -3.03
CA ASP A 277 8.24 13.06 -3.27
C ASP A 277 7.83 14.19 -2.31
N LEU A 278 6.98 13.88 -1.32
CA LEU A 278 6.40 14.83 -0.37
C LEU A 278 7.45 15.71 0.30
N TYR A 279 8.49 15.09 0.86
CA TYR A 279 9.55 15.81 1.58
C TYR A 279 10.26 16.81 0.66
N ALA A 280 10.73 16.35 -0.51
CA ALA A 280 11.46 17.20 -1.46
C ALA A 280 10.60 18.35 -2.01
N ALA A 281 9.30 18.09 -2.25
CA ALA A 281 8.37 19.11 -2.71
C ALA A 281 8.08 20.17 -1.64
N GLN A 282 7.81 19.75 -0.41
CA GLN A 282 7.52 20.66 0.68
C GLN A 282 8.76 21.46 1.09
N GLN A 283 9.93 20.84 1.12
CA GLN A 283 11.20 21.51 1.38
C GLN A 283 11.45 22.61 0.36
N ARG A 284 11.35 22.30 -0.94
CA ARG A 284 11.52 23.28 -2.02
C ARG A 284 10.58 24.46 -1.86
N ARG A 285 9.29 24.19 -1.58
CA ARG A 285 8.30 25.23 -1.36
C ARG A 285 8.65 26.16 -0.22
N LEU A 286 9.01 25.63 0.95
CA LEU A 286 9.41 26.42 2.11
C LEU A 286 10.70 27.20 1.87
N GLU A 287 11.62 26.70 1.06
CA GLU A 287 12.84 27.39 0.67
C GLU A 287 12.58 28.52 -0.35
N GLU A 288 11.71 28.29 -1.33
CA GLU A 288 11.27 29.31 -2.31
C GLU A 288 10.49 30.45 -1.65
N GLU A 289 9.65 30.12 -0.68
CA GLU A 289 8.91 31.10 0.14
C GLU A 289 9.79 31.80 1.18
N GLN A 290 11.06 31.38 1.33
CA GLN A 290 11.99 31.85 2.38
C GLN A 290 11.36 31.74 3.78
N ALA A 291 10.64 30.66 4.03
CA ALA A 291 9.85 30.46 5.23
C ALA A 291 10.70 30.54 6.50
N GLY A 292 10.34 31.45 7.39
CA GLY A 292 10.85 31.58 8.74
C GLY A 292 9.98 30.84 9.77
N ASP A 293 10.22 31.13 11.05
CA ASP A 293 9.51 30.47 12.17
C ASP A 293 8.00 30.67 12.11
N GLU A 294 7.52 31.84 11.69
CA GLU A 294 6.09 32.13 11.63
C GLU A 294 5.36 31.35 10.53
N GLU A 295 5.97 31.21 9.35
CA GLU A 295 5.42 30.46 8.23
C GLU A 295 5.42 28.96 8.53
N ILE A 296 6.49 28.46 9.15
CA ILE A 296 6.58 27.04 9.57
C ILE A 296 5.54 26.75 10.68
N GLU A 297 5.38 27.61 11.66
CA GLU A 297 4.33 27.48 12.68
C GLU A 297 2.94 27.51 12.04
N ALA A 298 2.68 28.42 11.10
CA ALA A 298 1.42 28.50 10.38
C ALA A 298 1.14 27.22 9.59
N TYR A 299 2.16 26.65 8.95
CA TYR A 299 2.06 25.36 8.27
C TYR A 299 1.66 24.22 9.23
N ILE A 300 2.35 24.09 10.36
CA ILE A 300 2.08 23.05 11.37
C ILE A 300 0.68 23.23 11.98
N ARG A 301 0.30 24.46 12.29
CA ARG A 301 -1.04 24.79 12.83
C ARG A 301 -2.14 24.42 11.83
N LYS A 302 -1.91 24.69 10.53
CA LYS A 302 -2.84 24.31 9.45
C LYS A 302 -2.96 22.79 9.32
N LEU A 303 -1.84 22.06 9.42
CA LEU A 303 -1.82 20.60 9.41
C LEU A 303 -2.61 20.04 10.61
N HIS A 304 -2.38 20.57 11.82
CA HIS A 304 -3.11 20.18 13.01
C HIS A 304 -4.62 20.42 12.88
N ARG A 305 -5.05 21.58 12.37
CA ARG A 305 -6.46 21.86 12.11
C ARG A 305 -7.06 20.86 11.13
N ARG A 306 -6.37 20.58 10.02
CA ARG A 306 -6.83 19.64 8.97
C ARG A 306 -6.86 18.19 9.43
N SER A 307 -6.10 17.82 10.45
CA SER A 307 -6.14 16.46 11.00
C SER A 307 -7.53 16.08 11.53
N ALA A 308 -8.25 17.03 12.12
CA ALA A 308 -9.63 16.79 12.57
C ALA A 308 -10.58 16.48 11.39
N HIS A 309 -10.38 17.10 10.22
CA HIS A 309 -11.12 16.77 9.01
C HIS A 309 -10.73 15.41 8.47
N PHE A 310 -9.42 15.13 8.40
CA PHE A 310 -8.89 13.88 7.90
C PHE A 310 -9.34 12.68 8.77
N ARG A 311 -9.35 12.82 10.10
CA ARG A 311 -9.88 11.79 10.99
C ARG A 311 -11.35 11.45 10.72
N ARG A 312 -12.18 12.44 10.37
CA ARG A 312 -13.57 12.19 9.97
C ARG A 312 -13.71 11.43 8.66
N LEU A 313 -12.68 11.47 7.79
CA LEU A 313 -12.64 10.64 6.58
C LEU A 313 -12.23 9.20 6.93
N LEU A 314 -11.29 9.01 7.85
CA LEU A 314 -10.85 7.69 8.33
C LEU A 314 -11.88 7.05 9.26
N HIS A 315 -12.54 7.86 10.08
CA HIS A 315 -13.51 7.46 11.09
C HIS A 315 -14.79 8.29 10.94
N PRO A 316 -15.66 7.96 9.99
CA PRO A 316 -16.91 8.72 9.74
C PRO A 316 -17.79 8.89 10.99
N GLU A 317 -17.63 8.03 12.00
CA GLU A 317 -18.34 8.10 13.28
C GLU A 317 -18.03 9.38 14.07
N GLU A 318 -16.86 9.99 13.85
CA GLU A 318 -16.45 11.23 14.50
C GLU A 318 -17.13 12.48 13.89
N GLU A 319 -17.83 12.35 12.76
CA GLU A 319 -18.61 13.46 12.18
C GLU A 319 -19.86 13.70 13.00
N PRO A 320 -20.03 14.92 13.58
CA PRO A 320 -21.16 15.23 14.45
C PRO A 320 -22.51 15.31 13.70
N ASP A 321 -22.50 15.74 12.43
CA ASP A 321 -23.73 15.85 11.63
C ASP A 321 -24.18 14.48 11.12
N PRO A 322 -25.38 13.98 11.55
CA PRO A 322 -25.82 12.64 11.18
C PRO A 322 -26.00 12.43 9.66
N ALA A 323 -26.40 13.46 8.92
CA ALA A 323 -26.62 13.37 7.49
C ALA A 323 -25.29 13.30 6.71
N VAL A 324 -24.33 14.12 7.11
CA VAL A 324 -22.97 14.10 6.56
C VAL A 324 -22.28 12.79 6.93
N ARG A 325 -22.38 12.35 8.19
CA ARG A 325 -21.86 11.06 8.67
C ARG A 325 -22.37 9.90 7.83
N LYS A 326 -23.67 9.85 7.55
CA LYS A 326 -24.28 8.81 6.71
C LYS A 326 -23.69 8.81 5.30
N ALA A 327 -23.44 9.98 4.72
CA ALA A 327 -22.83 10.09 3.39
C ALA A 327 -21.34 9.68 3.39
N LEU A 328 -20.59 10.07 4.42
CA LEU A 328 -19.19 9.67 4.58
C LEU A 328 -19.03 8.17 4.75
N ARG A 329 -19.87 7.51 5.58
CA ARG A 329 -19.88 6.03 5.72
C ARG A 329 -20.03 5.30 4.39
N ARG A 330 -20.78 5.85 3.44
CA ARG A 330 -20.95 5.26 2.10
C ARG A 330 -19.67 5.36 1.27
N LEU A 331 -19.00 6.51 1.32
CA LEU A 331 -17.72 6.71 0.64
C LEU A 331 -16.60 5.88 1.28
N ASP A 332 -16.62 5.72 2.59
CA ASP A 332 -15.72 4.83 3.31
C ASP A 332 -15.97 3.37 2.94
N ALA A 333 -17.21 2.89 2.96
CA ALA A 333 -17.59 1.55 2.51
C ALA A 333 -17.22 1.29 1.03
N TRP A 334 -17.14 2.35 0.20
CA TRP A 334 -16.65 2.30 -1.16
C TRP A 334 -15.12 2.16 -1.23
N GLN A 335 -14.42 2.47 -0.14
CA GLN A 335 -12.96 2.58 -0.08
C GLN A 335 -12.43 3.61 -1.11
N ALA A 336 -12.98 4.82 -1.06
CA ALA A 336 -12.76 5.86 -2.05
C ALA A 336 -11.61 6.82 -1.67
N SER A 337 -10.46 6.34 -1.22
CA SER A 337 -9.32 7.19 -0.80
C SER A 337 -8.85 8.18 -1.87
N ALA A 338 -9.02 7.84 -3.16
CA ALA A 338 -8.79 8.75 -4.27
C ALA A 338 -9.59 10.07 -4.15
N THR A 339 -10.72 10.09 -3.45
CA THR A 339 -11.57 11.27 -3.26
C THR A 339 -11.10 12.20 -2.16
N TYR A 340 -10.14 11.81 -1.33
CA TYR A 340 -9.71 12.58 -0.16
C TYR A 340 -9.30 14.03 -0.45
N PRO A 341 -8.60 14.36 -1.56
CA PRO A 341 -8.31 15.77 -1.89
C PRO A 341 -9.58 16.62 -2.02
N ALA A 342 -10.61 16.09 -2.70
CA ALA A 342 -11.89 16.78 -2.83
C ALA A 342 -12.64 16.85 -1.50
N LEU A 343 -12.67 15.76 -0.72
CA LEU A 343 -13.34 15.71 0.57
C LEU A 343 -12.71 16.67 1.57
N MET A 344 -11.39 16.72 1.65
CA MET A 344 -10.66 17.66 2.52
C MET A 344 -10.96 19.13 2.13
N LEU A 345 -11.01 19.42 0.82
CA LEU A 345 -11.43 20.73 0.34
C LEU A 345 -12.85 21.09 0.81
N LEU A 346 -13.81 20.15 0.70
CA LEU A 346 -15.19 20.37 1.15
C LEU A 346 -15.24 20.68 2.66
N PHE A 347 -14.46 19.99 3.47
CA PHE A 347 -14.36 20.30 4.92
C PHE A 347 -13.73 21.68 5.18
N ASP A 348 -12.65 22.04 4.48
CA ASP A 348 -12.06 23.39 4.57
C ASP A 348 -13.08 24.48 4.21
N ARG A 349 -13.90 24.28 3.16
CA ARG A 349 -14.95 25.19 2.72
C ARG A 349 -16.10 25.27 3.72
N ARG A 350 -16.50 24.13 4.32
CA ARG A 350 -17.52 24.08 5.37
C ARG A 350 -17.07 24.84 6.62
N GLU A 351 -15.83 24.65 7.04
CA GLU A 351 -15.26 25.38 8.20
C GLU A 351 -15.27 26.89 7.99
N ARG A 352 -15.11 27.36 6.73
CA ARG A 352 -15.21 28.79 6.36
C ARG A 352 -16.65 29.30 6.26
N GLY A 353 -17.66 28.45 6.45
CA GLY A 353 -19.05 28.80 6.29
C GLY A 353 -19.55 28.90 4.84
N GLU A 354 -18.73 28.45 3.86
CA GLU A 354 -19.08 28.46 2.45
C GLU A 354 -19.97 27.30 2.02
N LEU A 355 -20.17 26.31 2.90
CA LEU A 355 -20.89 25.08 2.65
C LEU A 355 -21.69 24.66 3.88
N ASP A 356 -23.02 24.73 3.81
CA ASP A 356 -23.89 24.21 4.85
C ASP A 356 -24.03 22.68 4.81
N SER A 357 -24.66 22.07 5.81
CA SER A 357 -24.84 20.62 5.91
C SER A 357 -25.59 20.03 4.71
N ALA A 358 -26.63 20.69 4.22
CA ALA A 358 -27.40 20.20 3.08
C ALA A 358 -26.57 20.22 1.79
N SER A 359 -25.81 21.29 1.56
CA SER A 359 -24.91 21.43 0.43
C SER A 359 -23.73 20.45 0.52
N MET A 360 -23.20 20.21 1.73
CA MET A 360 -22.18 19.17 1.96
C MET A 360 -22.70 17.78 1.56
N VAL A 361 -23.90 17.40 2.02
CA VAL A 361 -24.53 16.12 1.65
C VAL A 361 -24.72 16.03 0.14
N ARG A 362 -25.15 17.10 -0.54
CA ARG A 362 -25.26 17.12 -2.01
C ARG A 362 -23.92 16.92 -2.69
N ALA A 363 -22.86 17.58 -2.22
CA ALA A 363 -21.51 17.42 -2.79
C ALA A 363 -21.01 15.98 -2.65
N LEU A 364 -21.19 15.37 -1.46
CA LEU A 364 -20.86 13.97 -1.22
C LEU A 364 -21.68 13.01 -2.10
N MET A 365 -22.97 13.31 -2.32
CA MET A 365 -23.83 12.54 -3.22
C MET A 365 -23.36 12.61 -4.67
N TYR A 366 -22.86 13.76 -5.15
CA TYR A 366 -22.28 13.88 -6.48
C TYR A 366 -21.02 13.02 -6.63
N ILE A 367 -20.16 12.95 -5.60
CA ILE A 367 -18.99 12.09 -5.59
C ILE A 367 -19.43 10.61 -5.60
N GLU A 368 -20.39 10.22 -4.73
CA GLU A 368 -20.96 8.87 -4.70
C GLU A 368 -21.53 8.50 -6.09
N SER A 369 -22.35 9.36 -6.68
CA SER A 369 -22.93 9.14 -8.00
C SER A 369 -21.86 8.98 -9.09
N PHE A 370 -20.86 9.83 -9.09
CA PHE A 370 -19.76 9.77 -10.04
C PHE A 370 -19.05 8.39 -9.98
N LEU A 371 -18.77 7.91 -8.79
CA LEU A 371 -18.10 6.62 -8.59
C LEU A 371 -18.99 5.44 -8.97
N VAL A 372 -20.26 5.44 -8.51
CA VAL A 372 -21.21 4.35 -8.76
C VAL A 372 -21.55 4.22 -10.25
N ARG A 373 -21.89 5.32 -10.92
CA ARG A 373 -22.22 5.29 -12.34
C ARG A 373 -21.05 4.83 -13.19
N ARG A 374 -19.83 5.29 -12.88
CA ARG A 374 -18.62 4.84 -13.56
C ARG A 374 -18.38 3.33 -13.37
N MET A 375 -18.59 2.81 -12.16
CA MET A 375 -18.45 1.37 -11.89
C MET A 375 -19.48 0.57 -12.68
N ILE A 376 -20.76 0.93 -12.63
CA ILE A 376 -21.83 0.21 -13.35
C ILE A 376 -21.58 0.22 -14.87
N CYS A 377 -21.16 1.37 -15.39
CA CYS A 377 -20.86 1.56 -16.82
C CYS A 377 -19.45 1.08 -17.21
N ARG A 378 -18.70 0.47 -16.29
CA ARG A 378 -17.37 -0.10 -16.54
C ARG A 378 -16.35 0.92 -17.04
N VAL A 379 -16.45 2.17 -16.58
CA VAL A 379 -15.45 3.20 -16.86
C VAL A 379 -14.20 2.93 -16.03
N PRO A 380 -13.00 2.88 -16.63
CA PRO A 380 -11.75 2.60 -15.93
C PRO A 380 -11.49 3.54 -14.74
N THR A 381 -10.87 3.02 -13.68
CA THR A 381 -10.61 3.75 -12.43
C THR A 381 -9.24 4.41 -12.35
N ASN A 382 -8.32 4.07 -13.25
CA ASN A 382 -6.93 4.49 -13.28
C ASN A 382 -6.69 6.02 -13.24
N ASN A 383 -7.69 6.81 -13.62
CA ASN A 383 -7.62 8.27 -13.61
C ASN A 383 -8.32 8.94 -12.41
N LEU A 384 -8.89 8.17 -11.47
CA LEU A 384 -9.66 8.73 -10.34
C LEU A 384 -8.78 9.58 -9.43
N ASN A 385 -7.58 9.12 -9.07
CA ASN A 385 -6.63 9.87 -8.27
C ASN A 385 -6.39 11.26 -8.87
N ARG A 386 -6.09 11.29 -10.16
CA ARG A 386 -5.82 12.53 -10.88
C ARG A 386 -7.03 13.46 -11.00
N ILE A 387 -8.24 12.89 -11.19
CA ILE A 387 -9.47 13.65 -11.23
C ILE A 387 -9.68 14.39 -9.91
N PHE A 388 -9.59 13.68 -8.79
CA PHE A 388 -9.87 14.25 -7.48
C PHE A 388 -8.71 15.10 -6.93
N GLN A 389 -7.48 14.78 -7.28
CA GLN A 389 -6.29 15.58 -6.96
C GLN A 389 -6.33 16.97 -7.59
N ALA A 390 -6.89 17.08 -8.80
CA ALA A 390 -7.07 18.35 -9.50
C ALA A 390 -8.27 19.18 -9.00
N VAL A 391 -9.18 18.61 -8.21
CA VAL A 391 -10.39 19.32 -7.75
C VAL A 391 -10.06 20.60 -6.96
N PRO A 392 -9.10 20.60 -6.00
CA PRO A 392 -8.78 21.79 -5.25
C PRO A 392 -8.38 23.01 -6.10
N GLY A 393 -7.59 22.77 -7.15
CA GLY A 393 -7.12 23.82 -8.05
C GLY A 393 -8.12 24.22 -9.16
N GLN A 394 -9.12 23.38 -9.44
CA GLN A 394 -10.06 23.57 -10.56
C GLN A 394 -11.49 23.90 -10.13
N LEU A 395 -11.80 23.85 -8.84
CA LEU A 395 -13.15 24.14 -8.35
C LEU A 395 -13.48 25.62 -8.60
N PRO A 396 -14.54 25.93 -9.38
CA PRO A 396 -14.94 27.31 -9.65
C PRO A 396 -15.27 28.07 -8.35
N GLY A 397 -14.76 29.31 -8.25
CA GLY A 397 -15.00 30.14 -7.08
C GLY A 397 -16.21 31.08 -7.19
N ASP A 398 -16.82 31.14 -8.36
CA ASP A 398 -17.92 32.05 -8.73
C ASP A 398 -19.34 31.44 -8.53
N VAL A 399 -19.38 30.16 -8.14
CA VAL A 399 -20.64 29.43 -7.92
C VAL A 399 -20.60 28.71 -6.55
N PRO A 400 -21.77 28.35 -5.98
CA PRO A 400 -21.80 27.54 -4.76
C PRO A 400 -20.98 26.25 -4.89
N VAL A 401 -20.26 25.91 -3.83
CA VAL A 401 -19.25 24.82 -3.84
C VAL A 401 -19.80 23.49 -4.39
N ALA A 402 -21.01 23.08 -3.95
CA ALA A 402 -21.61 21.83 -4.41
C ALA A 402 -21.96 21.87 -5.91
N GLU A 403 -22.43 22.99 -6.41
CA GLU A 403 -22.75 23.20 -7.82
C GLU A 403 -21.48 23.26 -8.67
N GLY A 404 -20.45 23.93 -8.16
CA GLY A 404 -19.13 23.98 -8.78
C GLY A 404 -18.52 22.59 -8.92
N LEU A 405 -18.63 21.75 -7.88
CA LEU A 405 -18.19 20.36 -7.92
C LEU A 405 -18.99 19.53 -8.94
N HIS A 406 -20.33 19.67 -8.94
CA HIS A 406 -21.18 19.00 -9.92
C HIS A 406 -20.76 19.36 -11.35
N ARG A 407 -20.61 20.67 -11.63
CA ARG A 407 -20.18 21.16 -12.94
C ARG A 407 -18.79 20.64 -13.31
N LEU A 408 -17.85 20.68 -12.38
CA LEU A 408 -16.49 20.20 -12.60
C LEU A 408 -16.45 18.72 -12.93
N LEU A 409 -17.14 17.87 -12.16
CA LEU A 409 -17.20 16.42 -12.39
C LEU A 409 -17.98 16.08 -13.68
N SER A 410 -18.90 16.93 -14.12
CA SER A 410 -19.67 16.75 -15.36
C SER A 410 -18.90 17.08 -16.64
N SER A 411 -17.63 17.52 -16.53
CA SER A 411 -16.82 17.81 -17.71
C SER A 411 -16.63 16.57 -18.58
N GLU A 412 -16.75 16.70 -19.90
CA GLU A 412 -16.71 15.59 -20.87
C GLU A 412 -15.51 14.63 -20.69
N ASN A 413 -14.36 15.18 -20.32
CA ASN A 413 -13.13 14.41 -20.14
C ASN A 413 -13.04 13.62 -18.82
N ARG A 414 -14.06 13.71 -17.96
CA ARG A 414 -14.14 12.96 -16.70
C ARG A 414 -14.99 11.70 -16.81
N PHE A 415 -15.69 11.53 -17.92
CA PHE A 415 -16.47 10.32 -18.23
C PHE A 415 -17.47 9.94 -17.12
N TRP A 416 -18.37 10.86 -16.78
CA TRP A 416 -19.48 10.58 -15.89
C TRP A 416 -20.69 10.13 -16.73
N PRO A 417 -21.11 8.84 -16.68
CA PRO A 417 -22.18 8.30 -17.50
C PRO A 417 -23.53 8.97 -17.23
N ASP A 418 -24.29 9.23 -18.29
CA ASP A 418 -25.64 9.79 -18.19
C ASP A 418 -26.71 8.73 -17.86
N ASP A 419 -28.00 9.13 -17.80
CA ASP A 419 -29.11 8.24 -17.45
C ASP A 419 -29.36 7.17 -18.50
N ALA A 420 -29.17 7.49 -19.78
CA ALA A 420 -29.41 6.54 -20.87
C ALA A 420 -28.34 5.44 -20.89
N GLU A 421 -27.08 5.84 -20.73
CA GLU A 421 -25.95 4.92 -20.62
C GLU A 421 -26.04 4.05 -19.35
N LEU A 422 -26.39 4.67 -18.20
CA LEU A 422 -26.59 3.92 -16.95
C LEU A 422 -27.67 2.86 -17.09
N ARG A 423 -28.85 3.21 -17.68
CA ARG A 423 -29.96 2.27 -17.92
C ARG A 423 -29.53 1.11 -18.83
N GLU A 424 -28.88 1.44 -19.93
CA GLU A 424 -28.40 0.42 -20.87
C GLU A 424 -27.42 -0.55 -20.19
N LYS A 425 -26.46 -0.04 -19.41
CA LYS A 425 -25.47 -0.89 -18.73
C LYS A 425 -26.06 -1.71 -17.57
N ILE A 426 -27.06 -1.20 -16.85
CA ILE A 426 -27.78 -2.00 -15.84
C ILE A 426 -28.46 -3.21 -16.49
N ARG A 427 -28.99 -3.07 -17.72
CA ARG A 427 -29.64 -4.16 -18.47
C ARG A 427 -28.65 -5.19 -19.01
N THR A 428 -27.47 -4.75 -19.45
CA THR A 428 -26.58 -5.54 -20.32
C THR A 428 -25.23 -5.88 -19.72
N ALA A 429 -24.68 -5.05 -18.82
CA ALA A 429 -23.34 -5.26 -18.33
C ALA A 429 -23.27 -6.34 -17.24
N PRO A 430 -22.23 -7.20 -17.25
CA PRO A 430 -22.02 -8.20 -16.22
C PRO A 430 -21.52 -7.55 -14.91
N PHE A 431 -22.44 -6.91 -14.19
CA PHE A 431 -22.17 -6.13 -12.98
C PHE A 431 -21.40 -6.92 -11.92
N TYR A 432 -21.72 -8.21 -11.74
CA TYR A 432 -21.04 -9.05 -10.72
C TYR A 432 -19.55 -9.21 -10.98
N GLN A 433 -19.11 -9.13 -12.22
CA GLN A 433 -17.72 -9.30 -12.60
C GLN A 433 -16.88 -8.02 -12.48
N TYR A 434 -17.48 -6.88 -12.09
CA TYR A 434 -16.80 -5.59 -12.05
C TYR A 434 -16.85 -4.96 -10.66
N GLY A 435 -15.81 -4.21 -10.31
CA GLY A 435 -15.69 -3.60 -8.99
C GLY A 435 -15.39 -4.61 -7.86
N ARG A 436 -15.11 -4.09 -6.69
CA ARG A 436 -14.87 -4.89 -5.47
C ARG A 436 -16.19 -5.42 -4.91
N TRP A 437 -16.15 -6.51 -4.13
CA TRP A 437 -17.35 -7.08 -3.53
C TRP A 437 -18.10 -6.10 -2.62
N GLN A 438 -17.36 -5.25 -1.88
CA GLN A 438 -17.95 -4.23 -1.02
C GLN A 438 -18.76 -3.21 -1.83
N GLN A 439 -18.23 -2.79 -2.98
CA GLN A 439 -18.89 -1.84 -3.89
C GLN A 439 -20.17 -2.43 -4.48
N ARG A 440 -20.13 -3.68 -4.92
CA ARG A 440 -21.33 -4.40 -5.41
C ARG A 440 -22.39 -4.52 -4.34
N LYS A 441 -21.98 -4.91 -3.11
CA LYS A 441 -22.89 -5.00 -1.96
C LYS A 441 -23.48 -3.63 -1.64
N LEU A 442 -22.68 -2.57 -1.64
CA LEU A 442 -23.16 -1.20 -1.36
C LEU A 442 -24.19 -0.74 -2.41
N VAL A 443 -23.95 -0.99 -3.71
CA VAL A 443 -24.91 -0.64 -4.77
C VAL A 443 -26.25 -1.33 -4.53
N LEU A 444 -26.25 -2.66 -4.30
CA LEU A 444 -27.48 -3.42 -4.01
C LEU A 444 -28.15 -2.97 -2.70
N GLN A 445 -27.38 -2.66 -1.66
CA GLN A 445 -27.90 -2.11 -0.41
C GLN A 445 -28.58 -0.76 -0.63
N ARG A 446 -27.98 0.14 -1.40
CA ARG A 446 -28.55 1.45 -1.71
C ARG A 446 -29.83 1.34 -2.54
N LEU A 447 -29.89 0.38 -3.47
CA LEU A 447 -31.09 0.07 -4.23
C LEU A 447 -32.20 -0.47 -3.29
N GLU A 448 -31.88 -1.36 -2.36
CA GLU A 448 -32.81 -1.86 -1.34
C GLU A 448 -33.32 -0.73 -0.44
N GLU A 449 -32.43 0.13 0.08
CA GLU A 449 -32.80 1.30 0.89
C GLU A 449 -33.79 2.24 0.15
N SER A 450 -33.75 2.31 -1.19
CA SER A 450 -34.60 3.18 -2.00
C SER A 450 -36.08 2.77 -1.96
N TYR A 451 -36.40 1.57 -1.52
CA TYR A 451 -37.81 1.14 -1.36
C TYR A 451 -38.53 1.78 -0.17
N GLY A 452 -37.78 2.36 0.79
CA GLY A 452 -38.33 3.12 1.88
C GLY A 452 -39.06 2.24 2.91
N HIS A 453 -38.32 1.31 3.51
CA HIS A 453 -38.88 0.43 4.53
C HIS A 453 -39.44 1.19 5.73
N PRO A 454 -40.63 0.82 6.25
CA PRO A 454 -41.19 1.36 7.51
C PRO A 454 -40.23 1.10 8.69
N GLU A 455 -39.59 -0.08 8.70
CA GLU A 455 -38.58 -0.46 9.68
C GLU A 455 -37.21 -0.54 8.97
N PRO A 456 -36.19 0.23 9.43
CA PRO A 456 -34.89 0.22 8.80
C PRO A 456 -34.20 -1.13 8.93
N VAL A 457 -33.67 -1.65 7.84
CA VAL A 457 -32.84 -2.86 7.83
C VAL A 457 -31.44 -2.50 8.36
N ASP A 458 -30.97 -3.21 9.38
CA ASP A 458 -29.59 -3.09 9.85
C ASP A 458 -28.66 -3.93 8.95
N PHE A 459 -28.13 -3.29 7.91
CA PHE A 459 -27.20 -3.92 6.96
C PHE A 459 -25.83 -4.23 7.56
N ALA A 460 -25.47 -3.62 8.69
CA ALA A 460 -24.21 -3.88 9.36
C ALA A 460 -24.28 -5.18 10.19
N ALA A 461 -25.39 -5.39 10.88
CA ALA A 461 -25.64 -6.61 11.66
C ALA A 461 -26.02 -7.81 10.76
N ALA A 462 -26.68 -7.56 9.62
CA ALA A 462 -27.11 -8.61 8.71
C ALA A 462 -25.94 -9.12 7.86
N GLN A 463 -25.64 -10.42 7.96
CA GLN A 463 -24.60 -11.08 7.15
C GLN A 463 -25.10 -11.32 5.71
N LEU A 464 -25.42 -10.24 4.99
CA LEU A 464 -25.91 -10.31 3.62
C LEU A 464 -24.76 -10.51 2.62
N THR A 465 -25.00 -11.42 1.69
CA THR A 465 -24.13 -11.68 0.53
C THR A 465 -24.89 -11.45 -0.77
N VAL A 466 -24.16 -11.27 -1.87
CA VAL A 466 -24.76 -11.14 -3.21
C VAL A 466 -25.15 -12.52 -3.71
N GLU A 467 -26.39 -12.67 -4.10
CA GLU A 467 -26.97 -13.91 -4.65
C GLU A 467 -27.38 -13.73 -6.12
N HIS A 468 -27.12 -14.77 -6.91
CA HIS A 468 -27.64 -14.92 -8.27
C HIS A 468 -28.98 -15.66 -8.25
N VAL A 469 -30.05 -14.97 -8.62
CA VAL A 469 -31.40 -15.60 -8.65
C VAL A 469 -31.39 -16.71 -9.71
N MET A 470 -31.01 -16.43 -10.95
CA MET A 470 -30.59 -17.42 -11.94
C MET A 470 -29.15 -17.80 -11.62
N PRO A 471 -28.87 -19.03 -11.19
CA PRO A 471 -27.56 -19.40 -10.63
C PRO A 471 -26.43 -19.34 -11.66
N GLN A 472 -25.18 -19.25 -11.18
CA GLN A 472 -24.00 -19.22 -12.04
C GLN A 472 -23.79 -20.52 -12.81
N SER A 473 -24.18 -21.67 -12.23
CA SER A 473 -24.18 -22.97 -12.90
C SER A 473 -25.61 -23.32 -13.29
N SER A 474 -25.88 -23.37 -14.59
CA SER A 474 -27.20 -23.71 -15.12
C SER A 474 -27.44 -25.22 -15.09
N GLY A 475 -28.45 -25.65 -14.34
CA GLY A 475 -28.98 -27.03 -14.46
C GLY A 475 -30.01 -27.13 -15.60
N ASP A 476 -30.35 -28.37 -15.99
CA ASP A 476 -31.26 -28.66 -17.11
C ASP A 476 -32.62 -27.95 -17.01
N GLU A 477 -33.09 -27.68 -15.79
CA GLU A 477 -34.38 -27.01 -15.58
C GLU A 477 -34.28 -25.52 -15.97
N TRP A 478 -33.16 -24.85 -15.62
CA TRP A 478 -32.90 -23.48 -16.02
C TRP A 478 -32.69 -23.34 -17.53
N LEU A 479 -31.92 -24.26 -18.14
CA LEU A 479 -31.71 -24.25 -19.60
C LEU A 479 -33.00 -24.51 -20.36
N ARG A 480 -33.86 -25.39 -19.86
CA ARG A 480 -35.19 -25.62 -20.47
C ARG A 480 -36.08 -24.37 -20.39
N ALA A 481 -36.08 -23.68 -19.27
CA ALA A 481 -36.83 -22.41 -19.14
C ALA A 481 -36.31 -21.33 -20.09
N LEU A 482 -34.99 -21.22 -20.27
CA LEU A 482 -34.37 -20.27 -21.18
C LEU A 482 -34.59 -20.65 -22.66
N SER A 483 -34.71 -21.91 -23.00
CA SER A 483 -34.97 -22.37 -24.38
C SER A 483 -36.33 -21.87 -24.90
N GLU A 484 -37.28 -21.59 -24.01
CA GLU A 484 -38.58 -20.98 -24.39
C GLU A 484 -38.48 -19.49 -24.73
N GLU A 485 -37.38 -18.84 -24.35
CA GLU A 485 -37.13 -17.40 -24.51
C GLU A 485 -36.04 -17.11 -25.55
N ALA A 486 -35.34 -18.14 -26.04
CA ALA A 486 -34.25 -18.00 -27.01
C ALA A 486 -34.79 -17.58 -28.39
N ASP A 487 -34.15 -16.58 -29.00
CA ASP A 487 -34.42 -16.18 -30.39
C ASP A 487 -33.88 -17.23 -31.39
N GLU A 488 -34.30 -17.15 -32.64
CA GLU A 488 -33.88 -18.10 -33.70
C GLU A 488 -32.35 -18.01 -33.91
N GLY A 489 -31.62 -19.06 -33.52
CA GLY A 489 -30.15 -19.17 -33.62
C GLY A 489 -29.38 -18.85 -32.36
N GLU A 490 -30.03 -18.52 -31.25
CA GLU A 490 -29.41 -18.30 -29.94
C GLU A 490 -29.62 -19.55 -29.05
N THR A 491 -28.57 -19.94 -28.33
CA THR A 491 -28.65 -21.09 -27.42
C THR A 491 -29.06 -20.66 -26.01
N PRO A 492 -29.70 -21.53 -25.20
CA PRO A 492 -30.00 -21.26 -23.81
C PRO A 492 -28.76 -20.93 -22.96
N GLU A 493 -27.63 -21.56 -23.29
CA GLU A 493 -26.33 -21.34 -22.65
C GLU A 493 -25.79 -19.94 -22.92
N GLU A 494 -25.95 -19.42 -24.14
CA GLU A 494 -25.57 -18.04 -24.49
C GLU A 494 -26.44 -17.02 -23.76
N LEU A 495 -27.75 -17.26 -23.68
CA LEU A 495 -28.67 -16.44 -22.87
C LEU A 495 -28.28 -16.44 -21.39
N HIS A 496 -28.02 -17.61 -20.84
CA HIS A 496 -27.56 -17.76 -19.47
C HIS A 496 -26.28 -16.95 -19.22
N ALA A 497 -25.25 -17.15 -20.05
CA ALA A 497 -23.95 -16.46 -19.92
C ALA A 497 -24.10 -14.94 -20.02
N ARG A 498 -25.02 -14.44 -20.85
CA ARG A 498 -25.28 -13.01 -21.05
C ARG A 498 -25.93 -12.35 -19.82
N PHE A 499 -26.90 -13.04 -19.18
CA PHE A 499 -27.74 -12.44 -18.16
C PHE A 499 -27.38 -12.83 -16.72
N GLN A 500 -26.69 -13.95 -16.48
CA GLN A 500 -26.38 -14.45 -15.13
C GLN A 500 -25.74 -13.39 -14.22
N HIS A 501 -24.86 -12.54 -14.75
CA HIS A 501 -24.08 -11.56 -13.99
C HIS A 501 -24.62 -10.13 -14.06
N THR A 502 -25.76 -9.91 -14.75
CA THR A 502 -26.36 -8.57 -14.83
C THR A 502 -27.00 -8.17 -13.52
N LEU A 503 -27.11 -6.86 -13.26
CA LEU A 503 -27.68 -6.33 -12.02
C LEU A 503 -29.13 -6.81 -11.82
N GLY A 504 -29.89 -6.99 -12.93
CA GLY A 504 -31.25 -7.52 -12.94
C GLY A 504 -31.38 -8.91 -12.31
N ASN A 505 -30.34 -9.74 -12.37
CA ASN A 505 -30.32 -11.08 -11.79
C ASN A 505 -29.76 -11.17 -10.38
N LEU A 506 -29.29 -10.06 -9.78
CA LEU A 506 -28.58 -10.07 -8.49
C LEU A 506 -29.46 -9.53 -7.36
N THR A 507 -29.31 -10.11 -6.17
CA THR A 507 -29.96 -9.63 -4.96
C THR A 507 -29.04 -9.78 -3.75
N LEU A 508 -29.50 -9.35 -2.57
CA LEU A 508 -28.82 -9.55 -1.28
C LEU A 508 -29.60 -10.59 -0.46
N THR A 509 -28.90 -11.52 0.17
CA THR A 509 -29.51 -12.51 1.04
C THR A 509 -28.57 -12.97 2.14
N ALA A 510 -29.15 -13.42 3.27
CA ALA A 510 -28.43 -14.09 4.36
C ALA A 510 -28.45 -15.63 4.20
N VAL A 511 -29.25 -16.16 3.25
CA VAL A 511 -29.48 -17.60 3.07
C VAL A 511 -28.92 -18.09 1.72
N ASN A 512 -27.78 -17.54 1.30
CA ASN A 512 -27.16 -17.84 0.00
C ASN A 512 -26.86 -19.35 -0.16
N ALA A 513 -26.30 -19.97 0.88
CA ALA A 513 -26.00 -21.40 0.88
C ALA A 513 -27.24 -22.29 0.68
N GLU A 514 -28.39 -21.85 1.19
CA GLU A 514 -29.67 -22.56 1.05
C GLU A 514 -30.30 -22.38 -0.34
N LEU A 515 -30.07 -21.21 -0.96
CA LEU A 515 -30.53 -20.89 -2.31
C LEU A 515 -29.77 -21.68 -3.39
N SER A 516 -28.45 -21.75 -3.28
CA SER A 516 -27.58 -22.55 -4.17
C SER A 516 -28.05 -22.56 -5.65
N ASN A 517 -27.90 -23.67 -6.34
CA ASN A 517 -28.31 -23.85 -7.74
C ASN A 517 -29.75 -24.41 -7.89
N HIS A 518 -30.59 -24.25 -6.85
CA HIS A 518 -31.97 -24.77 -6.88
C HIS A 518 -32.82 -24.10 -7.94
N PRO A 519 -33.84 -24.85 -8.45
CA PRO A 519 -34.86 -24.27 -9.32
C PRO A 519 -35.56 -23.07 -8.72
N PHE A 520 -36.11 -22.19 -9.57
CA PHE A 520 -36.72 -20.94 -9.13
C PHE A 520 -37.83 -21.13 -8.10
N VAL A 521 -38.70 -22.14 -8.28
CA VAL A 521 -39.80 -22.43 -7.32
C VAL A 521 -39.31 -22.60 -5.89
N ARG A 522 -38.19 -23.28 -5.68
CA ARG A 522 -37.58 -23.46 -4.36
C ARG A 522 -36.93 -22.19 -3.85
N LYS A 523 -36.23 -21.46 -4.74
CA LYS A 523 -35.66 -20.14 -4.39
C LYS A 523 -36.76 -19.15 -4.03
N GLN A 524 -37.87 -19.18 -4.74
CA GLN A 524 -39.05 -18.32 -4.50
C GLN A 524 -39.57 -18.49 -3.07
N ASP A 525 -39.69 -19.70 -2.58
CA ASP A 525 -40.19 -19.97 -1.21
C ASP A 525 -39.26 -19.41 -0.14
N LEU A 526 -37.95 -19.56 -0.31
CA LEU A 526 -36.91 -18.98 0.57
C LEU A 526 -36.94 -17.45 0.54
N LEU A 527 -37.01 -16.85 -0.64
CA LEU A 527 -37.03 -15.40 -0.83
C LEU A 527 -38.32 -14.75 -0.31
N ARG A 528 -39.45 -15.47 -0.31
CA ARG A 528 -40.73 -14.99 0.24
C ARG A 528 -40.66 -14.70 1.74
N GLY A 529 -39.81 -15.43 2.48
CA GLY A 529 -39.55 -15.19 3.92
C GLY A 529 -38.62 -14.02 4.21
N SER A 530 -38.03 -13.40 3.20
CA SER A 530 -37.06 -12.31 3.34
C SER A 530 -37.77 -11.00 3.76
N HIS A 531 -37.07 -10.21 4.61
CA HIS A 531 -37.48 -8.83 4.94
C HIS A 531 -37.09 -7.81 3.85
N LEU A 532 -36.21 -8.17 2.92
CA LEU A 532 -35.77 -7.30 1.83
C LEU A 532 -36.83 -7.21 0.73
N GLU A 533 -37.15 -5.99 0.32
CA GLU A 533 -38.20 -5.74 -0.68
C GLU A 533 -37.79 -6.25 -2.05
N MET A 534 -36.52 -6.15 -2.41
CA MET A 534 -36.01 -6.75 -3.64
C MET A 534 -36.30 -8.25 -3.70
N ASN A 535 -36.13 -8.97 -2.60
CA ASN A 535 -36.38 -10.40 -2.53
C ASN A 535 -37.88 -10.73 -2.59
N ARG A 536 -38.72 -9.96 -1.92
CA ARG A 536 -40.18 -10.11 -1.97
C ARG A 536 -40.74 -9.94 -3.37
N ARG A 537 -40.20 -8.96 -4.11
CA ARG A 537 -40.57 -8.71 -5.50
C ARG A 537 -40.15 -9.85 -6.43
N ILE A 538 -38.94 -10.39 -6.24
CA ILE A 538 -38.50 -11.61 -6.95
C ILE A 538 -39.46 -12.76 -6.62
N ALA A 539 -39.78 -12.98 -5.35
CA ALA A 539 -40.68 -14.04 -4.92
C ALA A 539 -42.13 -13.87 -5.39
N ALA A 540 -42.54 -12.68 -5.80
CA ALA A 540 -43.87 -12.42 -6.35
C ALA A 540 -44.04 -12.74 -7.82
N THR A 541 -42.94 -13.03 -8.58
CA THR A 541 -42.99 -13.43 -10.00
C THR A 541 -43.36 -14.91 -10.12
N GLU A 542 -44.10 -15.30 -11.15
CA GLU A 542 -44.47 -16.69 -11.42
C GLU A 542 -43.30 -17.54 -11.91
N ARG A 543 -42.37 -16.91 -12.59
CA ARG A 543 -41.20 -17.53 -13.17
C ARG A 543 -40.01 -16.56 -13.11
N TRP A 544 -38.80 -17.06 -13.42
CA TRP A 544 -37.60 -16.23 -13.51
C TRP A 544 -36.81 -16.59 -14.76
N GLY A 545 -36.80 -15.70 -15.73
CA GLY A 545 -36.14 -15.81 -17.04
C GLY A 545 -35.63 -14.45 -17.49
N VAL A 546 -35.25 -14.34 -18.76
CA VAL A 546 -34.70 -13.14 -19.37
C VAL A 546 -35.68 -11.97 -19.24
N ARG A 547 -36.98 -12.21 -19.45
CA ARG A 547 -38.00 -11.15 -19.38
C ARG A 547 -38.10 -10.56 -17.96
N GLU A 548 -38.12 -11.38 -16.93
CA GLU A 548 -38.21 -10.95 -15.55
C GLU A 548 -36.91 -10.22 -15.12
N ILE A 549 -35.73 -10.73 -15.56
CA ILE A 549 -34.42 -10.10 -15.32
C ILE A 549 -34.39 -8.70 -15.97
N LEU A 550 -34.83 -8.54 -17.21
CA LEU A 550 -34.86 -7.26 -17.90
C LEU A 550 -35.89 -6.29 -17.31
N ALA A 551 -37.10 -6.76 -16.97
CA ALA A 551 -38.13 -5.94 -16.31
C ALA A 551 -37.61 -5.41 -14.96
N ARG A 552 -36.94 -6.27 -14.19
CA ARG A 552 -36.33 -5.86 -12.93
C ARG A 552 -35.13 -4.94 -13.15
N ALA A 553 -34.32 -5.15 -14.19
CA ALA A 553 -33.24 -4.26 -14.53
C ALA A 553 -33.73 -2.85 -14.84
N ASP A 554 -34.87 -2.71 -15.52
CA ASP A 554 -35.52 -1.41 -15.80
C ASP A 554 -36.01 -0.74 -14.51
N GLU A 555 -36.66 -1.49 -13.60
CA GLU A 555 -37.05 -0.96 -12.28
C GLU A 555 -35.83 -0.49 -11.47
N LEU A 556 -34.77 -1.30 -11.40
CA LEU A 556 -33.55 -0.95 -10.71
C LEU A 556 -32.83 0.25 -11.35
N ALA A 557 -32.94 0.40 -12.69
CA ALA A 557 -32.39 1.56 -13.39
C ALA A 557 -33.14 2.85 -13.03
N ASP A 558 -34.49 2.80 -12.94
CA ASP A 558 -35.27 3.96 -12.47
C ASP A 558 -34.88 4.38 -11.05
N ARG A 559 -34.68 3.42 -10.16
CA ARG A 559 -34.21 3.67 -8.79
C ARG A 559 -32.79 4.21 -8.75
N ALA A 560 -31.89 3.64 -9.55
CA ALA A 560 -30.49 4.08 -9.66
C ALA A 560 -30.40 5.53 -10.16
N ILE A 561 -31.21 5.91 -11.15
CA ILE A 561 -31.30 7.27 -11.70
C ILE A 561 -31.81 8.25 -10.63
N ALA A 562 -32.79 7.83 -9.82
CA ALA A 562 -33.31 8.65 -8.72
C ALA A 562 -32.32 8.81 -7.56
N LEU A 563 -31.52 7.78 -7.26
CA LEU A 563 -30.54 7.78 -6.17
C LEU A 563 -29.26 8.55 -6.52
N TRP A 564 -28.77 8.37 -7.72
CA TRP A 564 -27.48 8.88 -8.17
C TRP A 564 -27.67 9.89 -9.30
N PRO A 565 -27.57 11.19 -9.04
CA PRO A 565 -27.78 12.24 -10.04
C PRO A 565 -26.90 12.09 -11.27
N ALA A 566 -27.43 12.46 -12.43
CA ALA A 566 -26.69 12.48 -13.68
C ALA A 566 -25.71 13.66 -13.76
N PRO A 567 -24.71 13.60 -14.67
CA PRO A 567 -23.91 14.77 -15.02
C PRO A 567 -24.75 15.86 -15.65
N LEU A 568 -24.30 17.11 -15.54
CA LEU A 568 -24.86 18.22 -16.26
C LEU A 568 -24.58 18.09 -17.77
N ARG A 569 -25.59 18.36 -18.61
CA ARG A 569 -25.44 18.33 -20.07
C ARG A 569 -24.76 19.60 -20.59
N GLY A 570 -23.99 19.46 -21.67
CA GLY A 570 -23.36 20.59 -22.35
C GLY A 570 -22.24 21.28 -21.60
N VAL A 571 -21.71 20.63 -20.57
CA VAL A 571 -20.49 21.10 -19.90
C VAL A 571 -19.29 20.68 -20.75
N GLY A 572 -18.61 21.68 -21.34
CA GLY A 572 -17.40 21.47 -22.14
C GLY A 572 -16.28 20.77 -21.37
N ARG A 573 -15.19 20.50 -22.04
CA ARG A 573 -14.02 19.87 -21.40
C ARG A 573 -13.45 20.79 -20.33
N ALA A 574 -13.18 20.25 -19.15
CA ALA A 574 -12.43 20.97 -18.12
C ALA A 574 -11.08 21.41 -18.69
N GLU A 575 -10.66 22.65 -18.39
CA GLU A 575 -9.32 23.11 -18.77
C GLU A 575 -8.26 22.11 -18.26
N ARG A 576 -7.40 21.67 -19.18
CA ARG A 576 -6.33 20.73 -18.89
C ARG A 576 -5.01 21.45 -18.79
N ASN A 577 -4.36 21.31 -17.67
CA ASN A 577 -2.92 21.14 -17.68
C ASN A 577 -2.64 19.68 -18.13
N ARG A 578 -2.35 19.51 -19.44
CA ARG A 578 -2.01 18.20 -20.00
C ARG A 578 -0.66 17.78 -19.44
N ASP A 579 -0.66 16.69 -18.68
CA ASP A 579 0.58 16.16 -18.16
C ASP A 579 1.29 15.32 -19.22
N TRP A 580 2.00 16.01 -20.10
CA TRP A 580 2.82 15.35 -21.10
C TRP A 580 4.04 14.66 -20.48
N GLN A 581 4.45 15.06 -19.28
CA GLN A 581 5.54 14.42 -18.55
C GLN A 581 5.18 12.95 -18.20
N LEU A 582 3.94 12.69 -17.81
CA LEU A 582 3.45 11.33 -17.59
C LEU A 582 3.44 10.49 -18.87
N ALA A 583 3.15 11.10 -20.03
CA ALA A 583 3.30 10.43 -21.33
C ALA A 583 4.75 10.03 -21.57
N HIS A 584 5.70 10.91 -21.28
CA HIS A 584 7.14 10.65 -21.47
C HIS A 584 7.62 9.53 -20.53
N GLU A 585 7.17 9.53 -19.27
CA GLU A 585 7.54 8.53 -18.27
C GLU A 585 7.01 7.13 -18.64
N VAL A 586 5.74 7.02 -19.02
CA VAL A 586 5.18 5.71 -19.40
C VAL A 586 5.77 5.20 -20.70
N LEU A 587 6.06 6.08 -21.68
CA LEU A 587 6.71 5.66 -22.92
C LEU A 587 8.15 5.24 -22.70
N ALA A 588 8.89 5.90 -21.80
CA ALA A 588 10.24 5.49 -21.41
C ALA A 588 10.23 4.13 -20.69
N ALA A 589 9.18 3.83 -19.94
CA ALA A 589 9.01 2.58 -19.20
C ALA A 589 8.47 1.40 -20.05
N LEU A 590 8.18 1.63 -21.36
CA LEU A 590 7.69 0.53 -22.22
C LEU A 590 8.70 -0.61 -22.31
N PRO A 591 8.32 -1.86 -21.95
CA PRO A 591 9.19 -3.02 -22.07
C PRO A 591 9.63 -3.28 -23.52
N HIS A 592 10.80 -3.86 -23.69
CA HIS A 592 11.28 -4.27 -25.01
C HIS A 592 10.29 -5.24 -25.66
N GLY A 593 10.07 -5.10 -26.97
CA GLY A 593 9.11 -5.94 -27.70
C GLY A 593 7.65 -5.58 -27.48
N THR A 594 7.31 -4.45 -26.85
CA THR A 594 5.91 -4.03 -26.67
C THR A 594 5.63 -2.72 -27.41
N TRP A 595 4.34 -2.48 -27.70
CA TRP A 595 3.84 -1.25 -28.30
C TRP A 595 2.48 -0.88 -27.69
N THR A 596 2.07 0.38 -27.87
CA THR A 596 0.75 0.83 -27.44
C THR A 596 0.03 1.59 -28.56
N ALA A 597 -1.29 1.74 -28.48
CA ALA A 597 -2.02 2.53 -29.46
C ALA A 597 -2.18 3.98 -29.00
N TYR A 598 -2.29 4.91 -29.98
CA TYR A 598 -2.66 6.31 -29.68
C TYR A 598 -3.90 6.43 -28.81
N GLY A 599 -4.88 5.52 -29.02
CA GLY A 599 -6.10 5.47 -28.22
C GLY A 599 -5.85 5.04 -26.78
N ASP A 600 -4.98 4.03 -26.56
CA ASP A 600 -4.64 3.54 -25.23
C ASP A 600 -3.85 4.57 -24.44
N LEU A 601 -2.83 5.15 -25.06
CA LEU A 601 -2.05 6.23 -24.43
C LEU A 601 -2.94 7.46 -24.15
N ALA A 602 -3.87 7.77 -25.05
CA ALA A 602 -4.84 8.84 -24.85
C ALA A 602 -5.81 8.54 -23.70
N ALA A 603 -6.29 7.30 -23.59
CA ALA A 603 -7.15 6.85 -22.49
C ALA A 603 -6.38 6.90 -21.16
N PHE A 604 -5.16 6.38 -21.14
CA PHE A 604 -4.26 6.45 -19.97
C PHE A 604 -4.03 7.89 -19.49
N LEU A 605 -3.74 8.81 -20.43
CA LEU A 605 -3.54 10.24 -20.12
C LEU A 605 -4.86 10.98 -19.88
N GLY A 606 -6.02 10.32 -20.09
CA GLY A 606 -7.32 10.98 -20.15
C GLY A 606 -7.34 12.05 -21.26
N SER A 607 -6.70 11.85 -22.42
CA SER A 607 -6.59 12.78 -23.56
C SER A 607 -7.32 12.25 -24.80
N GLY A 608 -7.29 12.97 -25.91
CA GLY A 608 -7.71 12.47 -27.22
C GLY A 608 -6.51 11.95 -28.01
N ALA A 609 -6.70 10.88 -28.81
CA ALA A 609 -5.65 10.28 -29.63
C ALA A 609 -4.96 11.29 -30.56
N GLN A 610 -5.69 12.24 -31.12
CA GLN A 610 -5.14 13.30 -31.98
C GLN A 610 -4.24 14.27 -31.20
N ALA A 611 -4.58 14.58 -29.95
CA ALA A 611 -3.76 15.43 -29.09
C ALA A 611 -2.43 14.75 -28.71
N VAL A 612 -2.47 13.43 -28.45
CA VAL A 612 -1.27 12.61 -28.25
C VAL A 612 -0.40 12.61 -29.49
N GLY A 613 -1.00 12.35 -30.68
CA GLY A 613 -0.28 12.38 -31.94
C GLY A 613 0.38 13.72 -32.22
N ASN A 614 -0.33 14.83 -32.02
CA ASN A 614 0.23 16.18 -32.19
C ASN A 614 1.38 16.46 -31.21
N HIS A 615 1.27 16.00 -29.97
CA HIS A 615 2.32 16.19 -28.98
C HIS A 615 3.58 15.40 -29.37
N LEU A 616 3.44 14.12 -29.67
CA LEU A 616 4.58 13.26 -30.04
C LEU A 616 5.28 13.71 -31.32
N ALA A 617 4.50 14.27 -32.30
CA ALA A 617 5.04 14.80 -33.55
C ALA A 617 5.82 16.12 -33.39
N ASN A 618 5.52 16.91 -32.34
CA ASN A 618 6.08 18.27 -32.18
C ASN A 618 7.04 18.38 -30.96
N THR A 619 7.21 17.32 -30.15
CA THR A 619 8.05 17.37 -28.96
C THR A 619 9.30 16.51 -29.19
N PRO A 620 10.50 17.11 -29.30
CA PRO A 620 11.74 16.36 -29.46
C PRO A 620 12.11 15.60 -28.18
N GLY A 621 12.82 14.49 -28.34
CA GLY A 621 13.38 13.73 -27.21
C GLY A 621 12.41 12.83 -26.45
N VAL A 622 11.20 12.59 -26.97
CA VAL A 622 10.26 11.63 -26.35
C VAL A 622 10.73 10.20 -26.65
N ILE A 623 11.25 9.54 -25.62
CA ILE A 623 11.72 8.16 -25.72
C ILE A 623 10.57 7.23 -26.14
N ASN A 624 10.83 6.29 -27.05
CA ASN A 624 9.88 5.29 -27.53
C ASN A 624 8.61 5.84 -28.21
N ALA A 625 8.58 7.11 -28.64
CA ALA A 625 7.43 7.69 -29.35
C ALA A 625 7.01 6.88 -30.60
N TYR A 626 7.96 6.24 -31.29
CA TYR A 626 7.72 5.39 -32.45
C TYR A 626 7.03 4.05 -32.12
N ARG A 627 6.92 3.68 -30.84
CA ARG A 627 6.15 2.51 -30.37
C ARG A 627 4.67 2.81 -30.13
N VAL A 628 4.24 4.05 -30.42
CA VAL A 628 2.82 4.42 -30.38
C VAL A 628 2.24 4.27 -31.78
N LEU A 629 1.38 3.27 -31.96
CA LEU A 629 0.84 2.87 -33.26
C LEU A 629 -0.67 3.20 -33.35
N THR A 630 -1.28 3.00 -34.55
CA THR A 630 -2.74 3.04 -34.69
C THR A 630 -3.39 1.87 -33.93
N SER A 631 -4.69 1.93 -33.70
CA SER A 631 -5.45 0.83 -33.08
C SER A 631 -5.31 -0.50 -33.83
N GLU A 632 -4.95 -0.46 -35.12
CA GLU A 632 -4.74 -1.62 -35.99
C GLU A 632 -3.26 -2.10 -35.97
N GLY A 633 -2.41 -1.52 -35.13
CA GLY A 633 -1.00 -1.89 -35.03
C GLY A 633 -0.14 -1.39 -36.22
N ARG A 634 -0.54 -0.32 -36.87
CA ARG A 634 0.19 0.27 -38.00
C ARG A 634 0.86 1.58 -37.59
N VAL A 635 1.99 1.91 -38.20
CA VAL A 635 2.60 3.22 -38.07
C VAL A 635 1.61 4.26 -38.64
N SER A 636 1.37 5.33 -37.91
CA SER A 636 0.46 6.40 -38.37
C SER A 636 1.06 7.13 -39.57
N ASP A 637 0.26 7.42 -40.59
CA ASP A 637 0.67 8.23 -41.75
C ASP A 637 1.15 9.63 -41.34
N GLY A 638 0.72 10.11 -40.19
CA GLY A 638 1.15 11.39 -39.60
C GLY A 638 2.36 11.31 -38.68
N PHE A 639 2.98 10.13 -38.48
CA PHE A 639 4.16 9.99 -37.67
C PHE A 639 5.34 10.73 -38.31
N ARG A 640 6.07 11.50 -37.49
CA ARG A 640 7.32 12.18 -37.87
C ARG A 640 8.32 12.08 -36.76
N TRP A 641 9.59 11.91 -37.12
CA TRP A 641 10.68 12.01 -36.13
C TRP A 641 10.81 13.48 -35.69
N ALA A 642 10.95 13.69 -34.39
CA ALA A 642 10.98 15.04 -33.81
C ALA A 642 12.36 15.73 -33.95
N THR A 643 13.43 14.99 -34.26
CA THR A 643 14.78 15.54 -34.46
C THR A 643 15.43 14.98 -35.73
N PRO A 644 16.30 15.77 -36.44
CA PRO A 644 17.04 15.30 -37.59
C PRO A 644 18.01 14.12 -37.32
N GLN A 645 18.47 13.95 -36.08
CA GLN A 645 19.29 12.82 -35.65
C GLN A 645 18.51 11.51 -35.58
N ASP A 646 17.19 11.60 -35.37
CA ASP A 646 16.31 10.45 -35.43
C ASP A 646 15.97 10.06 -36.89
N GLU A 647 16.12 10.98 -37.85
CA GLU A 647 15.90 10.72 -39.29
C GLU A 647 16.97 9.80 -39.93
N GLU A 648 18.13 9.62 -39.32
CA GLU A 648 19.11 8.58 -39.72
C GLU A 648 18.54 7.15 -39.56
N HIS A 649 17.43 6.99 -38.86
CA HIS A 649 16.68 5.75 -38.66
C HIS A 649 15.38 5.78 -39.50
N ALA A 650 15.52 6.02 -40.79
CA ALA A 650 14.41 6.34 -41.74
C ALA A 650 13.25 5.34 -41.81
N ASP A 651 13.42 4.09 -41.35
CA ASP A 651 12.36 3.09 -41.33
C ASP A 651 11.89 2.75 -39.89
N VAL A 652 10.76 3.37 -39.48
CA VAL A 652 10.13 3.12 -38.18
C VAL A 652 9.85 1.64 -37.96
N ARG A 653 9.47 0.90 -39.02
CA ARG A 653 9.19 -0.53 -38.91
C ARG A 653 10.46 -1.34 -38.66
N ALA A 654 11.56 -0.98 -39.29
CA ALA A 654 12.86 -1.60 -39.02
C ALA A 654 13.30 -1.36 -37.57
N ARG A 655 13.06 -0.16 -37.04
CA ARG A 655 13.35 0.18 -35.64
C ARG A 655 12.47 -0.62 -34.67
N LEU A 656 11.16 -0.69 -34.93
CA LEU A 656 10.23 -1.51 -34.15
C LEU A 656 10.65 -3.00 -34.12
N THR A 657 11.08 -3.52 -35.28
CA THR A 657 11.56 -4.90 -35.37
C THR A 657 12.87 -5.11 -34.59
N ALA A 658 13.79 -4.17 -34.65
CA ALA A 658 15.02 -4.21 -33.85
C ALA A 658 14.74 -4.16 -32.34
N ASP A 659 13.67 -3.47 -31.94
CA ASP A 659 13.19 -3.41 -30.56
C ASP A 659 12.27 -4.60 -30.16
N GLY A 660 12.21 -5.65 -31.01
CA GLY A 660 11.51 -6.89 -30.70
C GLY A 660 10.00 -6.88 -31.00
N VAL A 661 9.45 -5.85 -31.65
CA VAL A 661 8.04 -5.85 -32.08
C VAL A 661 7.88 -6.76 -33.30
N ARG A 662 7.03 -7.76 -33.16
CA ARG A 662 6.70 -8.70 -34.25
C ARG A 662 5.60 -8.14 -35.13
N PHE A 663 5.63 -8.52 -36.41
CA PHE A 663 4.62 -8.10 -37.37
C PHE A 663 3.91 -9.33 -37.98
N THR A 664 2.60 -9.23 -38.12
CA THR A 664 1.76 -10.24 -38.79
C THR A 664 1.99 -10.27 -40.30
N ALA A 665 1.49 -11.29 -40.97
CA ALA A 665 1.54 -11.38 -42.44
C ALA A 665 0.83 -10.21 -43.15
N THR A 666 -0.09 -9.51 -42.46
CA THR A 666 -0.78 -8.31 -42.99
C THR A 666 0.01 -7.02 -42.75
N GLY A 667 1.18 -7.10 -42.14
CA GLY A 667 2.04 -5.95 -41.85
C GLY A 667 1.65 -5.11 -40.64
N ALA A 668 0.72 -5.57 -39.82
CA ALA A 668 0.35 -4.96 -38.54
C ALA A 668 1.23 -5.52 -37.41
N ALA A 669 1.53 -4.73 -36.40
CA ALA A 669 2.23 -5.18 -35.19
C ALA A 669 1.37 -6.22 -34.45
N ASP A 670 2.03 -7.22 -33.85
CA ASP A 670 1.38 -8.33 -33.16
C ASP A 670 0.50 -7.80 -32.00
N PRO A 671 -0.82 -8.06 -32.02
CA PRO A 671 -1.73 -7.61 -30.96
C PRO A 671 -1.37 -8.15 -29.56
N ALA A 672 -0.69 -9.30 -29.47
CA ALA A 672 -0.26 -9.87 -28.19
C ALA A 672 0.83 -9.05 -27.51
N GLN A 673 1.51 -8.17 -28.25
CA GLN A 673 2.54 -7.25 -27.74
C GLN A 673 2.00 -5.84 -27.44
N ARG A 674 0.69 -5.60 -27.66
CA ARG A 674 0.06 -4.32 -27.38
C ARG A 674 -0.17 -4.17 -25.88
N LEU A 675 0.17 -3.00 -25.35
CA LEU A 675 -0.18 -2.58 -23.99
C LEU A 675 -1.42 -1.67 -24.04
N THR A 676 -2.44 -2.07 -23.30
CA THR A 676 -3.68 -1.30 -23.10
C THR A 676 -3.48 -0.17 -22.08
N ALA A 677 -4.46 0.73 -21.96
CA ALA A 677 -4.42 1.81 -20.98
C ALA A 677 -4.21 1.32 -19.53
N ASP A 678 -4.80 0.19 -19.16
CA ASP A 678 -4.68 -0.40 -17.82
C ASP A 678 -3.27 -1.00 -17.59
N GLU A 679 -2.70 -1.63 -18.61
CA GLU A 679 -1.32 -2.15 -18.56
C GLU A 679 -0.28 -1.01 -18.54
N LEU A 680 -0.53 0.10 -19.24
CA LEU A 680 0.30 1.32 -19.16
C LEU A 680 0.27 1.93 -17.75
N ALA A 681 -0.90 1.95 -17.10
CA ALA A 681 -1.03 2.40 -15.73
C ALA A 681 -0.23 1.52 -14.76
N SER A 682 -0.25 0.20 -14.97
CA SER A 682 0.49 -0.76 -14.17
C SER A 682 2.01 -0.62 -14.28
N LEU A 683 2.54 -0.12 -15.41
CA LEU A 683 3.99 0.15 -15.57
C LEU A 683 4.51 1.23 -14.61
N LEU A 684 3.66 2.20 -14.26
CA LEU A 684 4.02 3.28 -13.35
C LEU A 684 3.54 3.03 -11.91
N ALA A 685 2.49 2.20 -11.72
CA ALA A 685 1.99 1.83 -10.41
C ALA A 685 2.88 0.83 -9.66
N GLY A 686 3.77 0.14 -10.35
CA GLY A 686 4.66 -0.90 -9.80
C GLY A 686 5.76 -0.39 -8.83
N THR A 687 5.68 0.85 -8.35
CA THR A 687 6.62 1.41 -7.38
C THR A 687 5.98 1.79 -6.02
N ASP A 688 4.68 1.98 -5.92
CA ASP A 688 4.08 2.57 -4.71
C ASP A 688 3.07 1.70 -3.94
N ASP A 689 2.27 0.86 -4.59
CA ASP A 689 1.20 0.11 -3.88
C ASP A 689 1.66 -1.28 -3.35
N ASP A 690 2.67 -1.89 -3.93
CA ASP A 690 3.16 -3.22 -3.55
C ASP A 690 4.12 -3.22 -2.33
N ARG A 691 4.61 -2.06 -1.89
CA ARG A 691 5.43 -1.95 -0.66
C ARG A 691 4.60 -1.85 0.61
N ALA A 692 3.40 -1.30 0.53
CA ALA A 692 2.50 -1.20 1.69
C ALA A 692 1.99 -2.58 2.14
N ASP A 693 1.77 -3.51 1.21
CA ASP A 693 1.29 -4.86 1.53
C ASP A 693 2.36 -5.82 2.11
N CYS A 694 3.65 -5.50 1.96
CA CYS A 694 4.73 -6.35 2.47
C CYS A 694 5.29 -5.95 3.84
N GLU A 695 5.11 -4.70 4.30
CA GLU A 695 5.72 -4.21 5.55
C GLU A 695 4.76 -4.17 6.77
N ASP A 696 3.45 -4.25 6.58
CA ASP A 696 2.47 -4.01 7.66
C ASP A 696 2.00 -5.29 8.39
N THR A 697 2.70 -6.42 8.24
CA THR A 697 2.26 -7.72 8.77
C THR A 697 3.01 -8.21 10.03
N ALA A 698 3.72 -7.33 10.72
CA ALA A 698 4.46 -7.72 11.94
C ALA A 698 3.87 -7.20 13.27
N GLN A 699 2.78 -6.43 13.26
CA GLN A 699 2.22 -5.88 14.50
C GLN A 699 0.71 -6.08 14.56
N HIS A 700 0.25 -7.17 15.11
CA HIS A 700 -0.91 -7.31 16.02
C HIS A 700 -1.20 -8.80 16.28
N ALA A 701 -0.51 -9.33 17.29
CA ALA A 701 -0.94 -10.53 17.98
C ALA A 701 -1.13 -10.16 19.45
N THR A 702 -2.33 -9.85 19.86
CA THR A 702 -2.74 -9.82 21.27
C THR A 702 -3.74 -10.92 21.54
N ALA A 703 -3.52 -11.56 22.64
CA ALA A 703 -4.05 -12.77 23.19
C ALA A 703 -5.59 -12.85 23.30
N GLY A 704 -6.13 -14.08 23.09
CA GLY A 704 -7.32 -14.56 23.76
C GLY A 704 -8.57 -14.68 22.91
N ALA A 705 -8.57 -15.62 21.92
CA ALA A 705 -9.79 -16.21 21.36
C ALA A 705 -9.44 -17.60 20.76
N PRO A 706 -10.40 -18.49 20.48
CA PRO A 706 -10.13 -19.87 20.08
C PRO A 706 -9.22 -19.95 18.86
N GLU A 707 -8.45 -21.03 18.71
CA GLU A 707 -7.39 -21.24 17.71
C GLU A 707 -7.65 -20.52 16.38
N ALA A 708 -6.91 -19.44 16.17
CA ALA A 708 -7.06 -18.63 14.97
C ALA A 708 -6.52 -19.41 13.78
N GLU A 709 -7.35 -19.59 12.75
CA GLU A 709 -6.99 -20.17 11.46
C GLU A 709 -5.65 -19.61 10.97
N THR A 710 -4.68 -20.45 10.66
CA THR A 710 -3.39 -20.02 10.09
C THR A 710 -3.59 -19.42 8.69
N ARG A 711 -2.65 -18.59 8.22
CA ARG A 711 -2.71 -18.02 6.86
C ARG A 711 -2.66 -19.11 5.78
N ALA A 712 -1.95 -20.20 6.02
CA ALA A 712 -1.90 -21.35 5.12
C ALA A 712 -3.26 -22.05 5.04
N GLU A 713 -3.93 -22.29 6.16
CA GLU A 713 -5.28 -22.88 6.20
C GLU A 713 -6.28 -21.97 5.48
N ARG A 714 -6.18 -20.67 5.67
CA ARG A 714 -7.01 -19.69 4.98
C ARG A 714 -6.81 -19.70 3.47
N PHE A 715 -5.56 -19.76 2.99
CA PHE A 715 -5.23 -19.86 1.58
C PHE A 715 -5.91 -21.10 0.96
N PHE A 716 -5.71 -22.28 1.56
CA PHE A 716 -6.30 -23.50 1.03
C PHE A 716 -7.81 -23.57 1.16
N ARG A 717 -8.40 -22.97 2.18
CA ARG A 717 -9.86 -22.85 2.29
C ARG A 717 -10.44 -21.95 1.21
N GLN A 718 -9.77 -20.83 0.93
CA GLN A 718 -10.16 -19.92 -0.15
C GLN A 718 -9.99 -20.58 -1.53
N LEU A 719 -8.89 -21.31 -1.74
CA LEU A 719 -8.64 -22.06 -2.97
C LEU A 719 -9.72 -23.13 -3.18
N ALA A 720 -10.03 -23.92 -2.16
CA ALA A 720 -11.04 -24.97 -2.23
C ALA A 720 -12.48 -24.44 -2.39
N ALA A 721 -12.72 -23.15 -2.13
CA ALA A 721 -14.03 -22.54 -2.35
C ALA A 721 -14.31 -22.22 -3.83
N ASP A 722 -13.25 -22.01 -4.63
CA ASP A 722 -13.35 -21.47 -5.99
C ASP A 722 -12.75 -22.38 -7.07
N ASP A 723 -12.00 -23.41 -6.66
CA ASP A 723 -11.30 -24.33 -7.57
C ASP A 723 -11.67 -25.80 -7.29
N SER A 724 -11.40 -26.68 -8.25
CA SER A 724 -11.62 -28.12 -8.14
C SER A 724 -10.75 -28.75 -7.04
N PRO A 725 -11.16 -29.88 -6.43
CA PRO A 725 -10.30 -30.64 -5.54
C PRO A 725 -8.98 -31.05 -6.21
N GLU A 726 -8.99 -31.30 -7.51
CA GLU A 726 -7.84 -31.65 -8.32
C GLU A 726 -6.85 -30.46 -8.43
N THR A 727 -7.35 -29.23 -8.60
CA THR A 727 -6.53 -28.00 -8.56
C THR A 727 -5.90 -27.82 -7.18
N VAL A 728 -6.66 -28.02 -6.10
CA VAL A 728 -6.15 -27.88 -4.72
C VAL A 728 -5.03 -28.89 -4.47
N GLU A 729 -5.20 -30.14 -4.91
CA GLU A 729 -4.17 -31.18 -4.74
C GLU A 729 -2.93 -30.89 -5.61
N ALA A 730 -3.12 -30.39 -6.83
CA ALA A 730 -2.02 -29.95 -7.69
C ALA A 730 -1.19 -28.81 -7.03
N VAL A 731 -1.85 -27.83 -6.42
CA VAL A 731 -1.17 -26.75 -5.69
C VAL A 731 -0.42 -27.28 -4.45
N ARG A 732 -1.00 -28.24 -3.72
CA ARG A 732 -0.30 -28.91 -2.61
C ARG A 732 0.97 -29.64 -3.08
N ALA A 733 0.89 -30.33 -4.22
CA ALA A 733 2.05 -30.99 -4.81
C ALA A 733 3.14 -29.99 -5.22
N VAL A 734 2.77 -28.83 -5.77
CA VAL A 734 3.71 -27.75 -6.09
C VAL A 734 4.39 -27.21 -4.82
N PHE A 735 3.64 -26.98 -3.75
CA PHE A 735 4.19 -26.52 -2.47
C PHE A 735 5.16 -27.54 -1.86
N ALA A 736 4.74 -28.80 -1.77
CA ALA A 736 5.58 -29.90 -1.25
C ALA A 736 6.88 -30.06 -2.06
N HIS A 737 6.81 -29.94 -3.39
CA HIS A 737 8.00 -29.99 -4.23
C HIS A 737 8.92 -28.80 -3.94
N TRP A 738 8.36 -27.55 -3.86
CA TRP A 738 9.14 -26.36 -3.60
C TRP A 738 9.88 -26.43 -2.25
N GLU A 739 9.19 -26.92 -1.21
CA GLU A 739 9.79 -27.12 0.12
C GLU A 739 10.88 -28.22 0.08
N SER A 740 10.70 -29.27 -0.71
CA SER A 740 11.72 -30.31 -0.91
C SER A 740 13.00 -29.78 -1.59
N LEU A 741 12.89 -28.69 -2.33
CA LEU A 741 14.01 -27.99 -2.97
C LEU A 741 14.74 -27.01 -2.01
N GLY A 742 14.31 -26.90 -0.75
CA GLY A 742 14.85 -25.97 0.24
C GLY A 742 14.23 -24.56 0.16
N GLY A 743 13.14 -24.40 -0.57
CA GLY A 743 12.29 -23.20 -0.54
C GLY A 743 11.31 -23.23 0.64
N TRP A 744 10.59 -22.14 0.84
CA TRP A 744 9.53 -22.06 1.83
C TRP A 744 8.34 -21.30 1.27
N ILE A 745 7.14 -21.51 1.84
CA ILE A 745 5.90 -20.87 1.38
C ILE A 745 5.57 -19.69 2.29
N GLY A 746 5.69 -18.48 1.74
CA GLY A 746 5.18 -17.27 2.39
C GLY A 746 3.69 -17.09 2.09
N HIS A 747 2.92 -16.54 3.03
CA HIS A 747 1.50 -16.26 2.81
C HIS A 747 1.22 -14.79 3.12
N GLY A 748 0.49 -14.12 2.21
CA GLY A 748 0.05 -12.74 2.36
C GLY A 748 -0.90 -12.55 3.54
N ALA A 749 -1.00 -11.32 4.02
CA ALA A 749 -1.86 -10.94 5.14
C ALA A 749 -3.33 -10.73 4.76
N GLY A 750 -3.65 -10.68 3.47
CA GLY A 750 -5.00 -10.40 2.99
C GLY A 750 -6.04 -11.37 3.54
N HIS A 751 -7.06 -10.85 4.23
CA HIS A 751 -8.17 -11.66 4.74
C HIS A 751 -9.20 -12.01 3.65
N VAL A 752 -9.27 -11.22 2.59
CA VAL A 752 -10.20 -11.41 1.46
C VAL A 752 -9.62 -12.37 0.43
N ILE A 753 -8.36 -12.20 0.07
CA ILE A 753 -7.58 -13.12 -0.76
C ILE A 753 -6.23 -13.27 -0.09
N THR A 754 -5.91 -14.48 0.38
CA THR A 754 -4.62 -14.80 0.94
C THR A 754 -3.74 -15.34 -0.17
N SER A 755 -2.71 -14.61 -0.59
CA SER A 755 -1.74 -15.07 -1.59
C SER A 755 -0.72 -16.05 -0.98
N ALA A 756 -0.08 -16.85 -1.83
CA ALA A 756 1.04 -17.71 -1.44
C ALA A 756 2.25 -17.48 -2.36
N TYR A 757 3.44 -17.35 -1.79
CA TYR A 757 4.70 -17.04 -2.48
C TYR A 757 5.66 -18.22 -2.39
N LEU A 758 6.22 -18.65 -3.51
CA LEU A 758 7.25 -19.69 -3.57
C LEU A 758 8.64 -19.07 -3.30
N MET A 759 9.04 -18.92 -2.05
CA MET A 759 10.23 -18.14 -1.65
C MET A 759 11.51 -18.97 -1.62
N LEU A 760 12.65 -18.38 -2.06
CA LEU A 760 14.02 -18.84 -1.82
C LEU A 760 14.79 -17.77 -1.04
N GLY A 761 15.77 -18.19 -0.23
CA GLY A 761 16.53 -17.33 0.66
C GLY A 761 16.07 -17.46 2.10
N GLU A 762 16.75 -16.76 3.03
CA GLU A 762 16.46 -16.88 4.47
C GLU A 762 15.05 -16.40 4.80
N ALA A 763 14.29 -17.21 5.50
CA ALA A 763 12.96 -16.85 5.99
C ALA A 763 13.08 -15.66 6.95
N GLY A 764 12.47 -14.54 6.57
CA GLY A 764 12.46 -13.32 7.40
C GLY A 764 13.57 -12.30 7.11
N ALA A 765 14.37 -12.46 6.06
CA ALA A 765 15.33 -11.44 5.61
C ALA A 765 14.74 -10.56 4.51
N PRO A 766 14.26 -9.32 4.80
CA PRO A 766 13.68 -8.43 3.79
C PRO A 766 14.71 -8.09 2.70
N GLY A 767 14.31 -8.26 1.43
CA GLY A 767 15.13 -7.88 0.28
C GLY A 767 16.19 -8.88 -0.18
N ARG A 768 16.41 -10.00 0.53
CA ARG A 768 17.38 -11.04 0.17
C ARG A 768 16.75 -12.31 -0.42
N GLY A 769 15.43 -12.41 -0.46
CA GLY A 769 14.73 -13.54 -1.07
C GLY A 769 14.32 -13.28 -2.51
N ILE A 770 14.14 -14.36 -3.27
CA ILE A 770 13.55 -14.33 -4.62
C ILE A 770 12.42 -15.36 -4.70
N TRP A 771 11.44 -15.12 -5.56
CA TRP A 771 10.36 -16.08 -5.84
C TRP A 771 9.98 -16.03 -7.31
N PRO A 772 9.70 -17.19 -7.96
CA PRO A 772 9.29 -17.22 -9.35
C PRO A 772 7.81 -16.92 -9.55
N MET A 773 6.98 -17.24 -8.56
CA MET A 773 5.54 -17.18 -8.68
C MET A 773 4.85 -16.77 -7.38
N THR A 774 3.73 -16.06 -7.53
CA THR A 774 2.74 -15.81 -6.48
C THR A 774 1.43 -16.47 -6.87
N LEU A 775 0.88 -17.29 -5.99
CA LEU A 775 -0.40 -17.97 -6.22
C LEU A 775 -1.52 -17.21 -5.51
N TYR A 776 -2.63 -17.00 -6.21
CA TYR A 776 -3.84 -16.39 -5.70
C TYR A 776 -5.00 -17.36 -5.79
N PRO A 777 -5.73 -17.62 -4.69
CA PRO A 777 -7.02 -18.29 -4.75
C PRO A 777 -7.96 -17.48 -5.64
N GLY A 778 -8.77 -18.14 -6.42
CA GLY A 778 -9.75 -17.45 -7.26
C GLY A 778 -10.80 -16.74 -6.43
N ALA A 779 -11.13 -15.51 -6.77
CA ALA A 779 -12.32 -14.83 -6.26
C ALA A 779 -13.48 -15.06 -7.27
N GLY A 780 -13.96 -16.30 -7.37
CA GLY A 780 -15.04 -16.69 -8.29
C GLY A 780 -14.64 -16.82 -9.77
N ARG A 781 -13.32 -16.90 -10.07
CA ARG A 781 -12.80 -17.06 -11.47
C ARG A 781 -11.79 -18.19 -11.65
N GLY A 782 -11.62 -19.01 -10.61
CA GLY A 782 -10.53 -19.96 -10.49
C GLY A 782 -9.20 -19.28 -10.14
N GLY A 783 -8.35 -20.02 -9.40
CA GLY A 783 -7.07 -19.51 -8.93
C GLY A 783 -6.08 -19.26 -10.06
N THR A 784 -5.15 -18.35 -9.82
CA THR A 784 -4.09 -17.99 -10.75
C THR A 784 -2.71 -18.04 -10.10
N ALA A 785 -1.68 -18.39 -10.87
CA ALA A 785 -0.28 -18.23 -10.54
C ALA A 785 0.30 -17.07 -11.34
N GLU A 786 0.77 -16.04 -10.68
CA GLU A 786 1.40 -14.89 -11.28
C GLU A 786 2.90 -15.11 -11.35
N VAL A 787 3.48 -15.09 -12.55
CA VAL A 787 4.92 -15.20 -12.76
C VAL A 787 5.54 -13.82 -12.58
N VAL A 788 6.41 -13.66 -11.59
CA VAL A 788 6.85 -12.32 -11.15
C VAL A 788 8.16 -11.88 -11.83
N PHE A 789 8.22 -11.91 -13.17
CA PHE A 789 9.42 -11.50 -13.93
C PHE A 789 9.89 -10.09 -13.58
N GLN A 790 8.97 -9.17 -13.33
CA GLN A 790 9.28 -7.80 -12.91
C GLN A 790 10.17 -7.76 -11.65
N TYR A 791 9.88 -8.61 -10.66
CA TYR A 791 10.69 -8.67 -9.43
C TYR A 791 12.00 -9.44 -9.62
N MET A 792 12.01 -10.44 -10.49
CA MET A 792 13.23 -11.15 -10.85
C MET A 792 14.23 -10.22 -11.54
N ALA A 793 13.76 -9.28 -12.38
CA ALA A 793 14.59 -8.34 -13.10
C ALA A 793 15.44 -7.42 -12.20
N ALA A 794 15.07 -7.28 -10.93
CA ALA A 794 15.80 -6.49 -9.93
C ALA A 794 16.71 -7.35 -9.01
N ARG A 795 16.89 -8.65 -9.28
CA ARG A 795 17.56 -9.60 -8.38
C ARG A 795 18.49 -10.53 -9.12
N GLU A 796 19.78 -10.52 -8.74
CA GLU A 796 20.76 -11.47 -9.26
C GLU A 796 20.37 -12.91 -8.89
N PRO A 797 20.61 -13.90 -9.78
CA PRO A 797 21.19 -13.73 -11.14
C PRO A 797 20.18 -13.38 -12.23
N PHE A 798 18.90 -13.22 -11.88
CA PHE A 798 17.80 -13.00 -12.83
C PHE A 798 17.68 -11.54 -13.32
N THR A 799 18.58 -10.64 -12.95
CA THR A 799 18.83 -9.37 -13.66
C THR A 799 19.19 -9.65 -15.12
N ASP A 800 19.82 -10.81 -15.41
CA ASP A 800 20.06 -11.27 -16.77
C ASP A 800 18.72 -11.64 -17.45
N ARG A 801 18.37 -10.89 -18.49
CA ARG A 801 17.18 -11.14 -19.31
C ARG A 801 17.16 -12.52 -19.96
N ALA A 802 18.33 -13.08 -20.27
CA ALA A 802 18.43 -14.40 -20.89
C ALA A 802 17.94 -15.50 -19.94
N LEU A 803 18.26 -15.42 -18.65
CA LEU A 803 17.75 -16.37 -17.65
C LEU A 803 16.23 -16.28 -17.49
N ARG A 804 15.67 -15.07 -17.51
CA ARG A 804 14.21 -14.91 -17.48
C ARG A 804 13.54 -15.45 -18.73
N ALA A 805 14.18 -15.32 -19.91
CA ALA A 805 13.69 -15.91 -21.16
C ALA A 805 13.78 -17.44 -21.16
N GLU A 806 14.82 -18.02 -20.55
CA GLU A 806 14.90 -19.48 -20.33
C GLU A 806 13.75 -19.97 -19.44
N LEU A 807 13.46 -19.30 -18.32
CA LEU A 807 12.30 -19.61 -17.47
C LEU A 807 10.97 -19.51 -18.24
N LEU A 808 10.82 -18.45 -19.04
CA LEU A 808 9.65 -18.27 -19.89
C LEU A 808 9.48 -19.43 -20.88
N THR A 809 10.57 -19.91 -21.46
CA THR A 809 10.57 -21.07 -22.37
C THR A 809 10.10 -22.34 -21.64
N CYS A 810 10.58 -22.57 -20.40
CA CYS A 810 10.12 -23.68 -19.57
C CYS A 810 8.60 -23.59 -19.27
N LEU A 811 8.10 -22.39 -18.96
CA LEU A 811 6.68 -22.18 -18.65
C LEU A 811 5.79 -22.29 -19.89
N ASN A 812 6.23 -21.83 -21.05
CA ASN A 812 5.50 -21.97 -22.32
C ASN A 812 5.52 -23.41 -22.87
N ALA A 813 6.28 -24.31 -22.28
CA ALA A 813 6.17 -25.75 -22.57
C ALA A 813 4.92 -26.40 -21.96
N LEU A 814 4.25 -25.73 -21.00
CA LEU A 814 2.98 -26.19 -20.43
C LEU A 814 1.86 -26.03 -21.46
N ASP A 815 1.08 -27.09 -21.68
CA ASP A 815 -0.07 -27.02 -22.58
C ASP A 815 -1.13 -26.04 -22.10
N GLY A 816 -1.46 -25.06 -22.93
CA GLY A 816 -2.39 -23.96 -22.60
C GLY A 816 -1.72 -22.73 -22.00
N VAL A 817 -0.39 -22.66 -21.89
CA VAL A 817 0.38 -21.47 -21.52
C VAL A 817 1.04 -20.88 -22.77
N ASP A 818 0.78 -19.61 -23.04
CA ASP A 818 1.41 -18.85 -24.12
C ASP A 818 1.70 -17.42 -23.63
N ILE A 819 2.84 -17.25 -22.98
CA ILE A 819 3.29 -15.97 -22.46
C ILE A 819 4.27 -15.36 -23.47
N PRO A 820 3.99 -14.21 -24.07
CA PRO A 820 4.89 -13.55 -25.03
C PRO A 820 6.16 -13.02 -24.36
N ASP A 821 7.28 -12.98 -25.09
CA ASP A 821 8.58 -12.44 -24.63
C ASP A 821 8.49 -10.98 -24.13
N GLY A 822 7.53 -10.20 -24.63
CA GLY A 822 7.28 -8.84 -24.16
C GLY A 822 6.79 -8.75 -22.71
N LYS A 823 6.41 -9.87 -22.09
CA LYS A 823 5.96 -9.94 -20.69
C LYS A 823 7.08 -10.24 -19.69
N LEU A 824 8.35 -10.33 -20.11
CA LEU A 824 9.53 -10.61 -19.27
C LEU A 824 9.85 -9.49 -18.25
N GLU A 825 9.22 -8.33 -18.37
CA GLU A 825 9.31 -7.21 -17.41
C GLU A 825 7.97 -6.95 -16.69
N LEU A 826 7.03 -7.90 -16.79
CA LEU A 826 5.68 -7.79 -16.25
C LEU A 826 5.37 -9.00 -15.35
N ARG A 827 4.09 -9.14 -14.98
CA ARG A 827 3.58 -10.19 -14.09
C ARG A 827 2.45 -10.99 -14.78
N PRO A 828 2.76 -11.82 -15.79
CA PRO A 828 1.74 -12.61 -16.48
C PRO A 828 1.16 -13.69 -15.57
N ASN A 829 -0.14 -13.99 -15.76
CA ASN A 829 -0.89 -14.97 -15.00
C ASN A 829 -1.06 -16.28 -15.76
N ILE A 830 -0.96 -17.40 -15.03
CA ILE A 830 -1.27 -18.77 -15.47
C ILE A 830 -2.43 -19.25 -14.59
N ARG A 831 -3.44 -19.91 -15.17
CA ARG A 831 -4.54 -20.49 -14.40
C ARG A 831 -4.06 -21.72 -13.62
N LEU A 832 -4.42 -21.83 -12.34
CA LEU A 832 -4.05 -22.98 -11.50
C LEU A 832 -4.67 -24.30 -12.01
N SER A 833 -5.83 -24.26 -12.65
CA SER A 833 -6.46 -25.43 -13.26
C SER A 833 -5.61 -26.10 -14.35
N LEU A 834 -4.65 -25.38 -14.95
CA LEU A 834 -3.70 -26.02 -15.88
C LEU A 834 -2.74 -26.99 -15.20
N PHE A 835 -2.55 -26.87 -13.89
CA PHE A 835 -1.68 -27.76 -13.10
C PHE A 835 -2.35 -29.10 -12.74
N GLU A 836 -3.65 -29.26 -12.98
CA GLU A 836 -4.37 -30.54 -12.83
C GLU A 836 -3.82 -31.60 -13.77
N LYS A 837 -3.40 -31.21 -14.98
CA LYS A 837 -2.80 -32.14 -15.95
C LYS A 837 -1.43 -32.59 -15.44
N ASP A 838 -1.22 -33.88 -15.30
CA ASP A 838 0.05 -34.47 -14.82
C ASP A 838 1.25 -34.03 -15.68
N SER A 839 1.09 -33.92 -17.01
CA SER A 839 2.12 -33.43 -17.91
C SER A 839 2.53 -31.98 -17.60
N ASN A 840 1.56 -31.06 -17.39
CA ASN A 840 1.81 -29.68 -17.07
C ASN A 840 2.44 -29.54 -15.69
N ARG A 841 1.94 -30.30 -14.71
CA ARG A 841 2.49 -30.32 -13.37
C ARG A 841 3.95 -30.74 -13.37
N THR A 842 4.30 -31.82 -14.10
CA THR A 842 5.70 -32.27 -14.24
C THR A 842 6.59 -31.18 -14.82
N LEU A 843 6.20 -30.57 -15.93
CA LEU A 843 6.95 -29.48 -16.56
C LEU A 843 7.09 -28.24 -15.64
N LEU A 844 6.05 -27.91 -14.88
CA LEU A 844 6.12 -26.83 -13.88
C LEU A 844 7.13 -27.13 -12.78
N LEU A 845 7.13 -28.35 -12.23
CA LEU A 845 8.06 -28.78 -11.18
C LEU A 845 9.52 -28.78 -11.69
N GLU A 846 9.73 -29.15 -12.96
CA GLU A 846 11.03 -29.04 -13.62
C GLU A 846 11.48 -27.58 -13.78
N ALA A 847 10.57 -26.69 -14.17
CA ALA A 847 10.85 -25.26 -14.28
C ALA A 847 11.21 -24.62 -12.92
N LEU A 848 10.51 -25.01 -11.84
CA LEU A 848 10.80 -24.57 -10.48
C LEU A 848 12.14 -25.10 -9.96
N THR A 849 12.47 -26.35 -10.29
CA THR A 849 13.78 -26.96 -9.99
C THR A 849 14.90 -26.21 -10.72
N TRP A 850 14.71 -25.96 -12.01
CA TRP A 850 15.66 -25.16 -12.81
C TRP A 850 15.87 -23.78 -12.20
N PHE A 851 14.79 -23.08 -11.78
CA PHE A 851 14.87 -21.75 -11.17
C PHE A 851 15.72 -21.76 -9.88
N ARG A 852 15.46 -22.74 -8.98
CA ARG A 852 16.24 -22.92 -7.76
C ARG A 852 17.74 -23.15 -8.06
N ASP A 853 18.05 -24.01 -9.04
CA ASP A 853 19.43 -24.34 -9.38
C ASP A 853 20.20 -23.13 -9.94
N ARG A 854 19.54 -22.30 -10.75
CA ARG A 854 20.10 -21.03 -11.24
C ARG A 854 20.35 -20.03 -10.10
N TRP A 855 19.41 -19.93 -9.16
CA TRP A 855 19.58 -19.10 -7.97
C TRP A 855 20.79 -19.51 -7.14
N ASN A 856 20.91 -20.80 -6.84
CA ASN A 856 22.01 -21.31 -6.02
C ASN A 856 23.37 -21.16 -6.73
N SER A 857 23.42 -21.35 -8.05
CA SER A 857 24.66 -21.18 -8.83
C SER A 857 25.12 -19.72 -8.86
N GLY A 858 24.21 -18.76 -8.88
CA GLY A 858 24.52 -17.33 -8.87
C GLY A 858 24.96 -16.78 -7.50
N ASN A 859 24.56 -17.44 -6.40
CA ASN A 859 24.90 -17.02 -5.03
C ASN A 859 26.13 -17.77 -4.46
N SER A 860 26.71 -18.72 -5.19
CA SER A 860 27.91 -19.49 -4.78
C SER A 860 29.22 -18.89 -5.31
N SER A 861 29.16 -17.75 -5.95
CA SER A 861 30.31 -16.96 -6.44
C SER A 861 30.33 -15.59 -5.68
#